data_bdbae45af8c8e5db0da9561aa8aecdd5
#
_entry.id   bdbae45af8c8e5db0da9561aa8aecdd5
#
_cell.length_a   1.000
_cell.length_b   1.000
_cell.length_c   1.000
_cell.angle_alpha   90.00
_cell.angle_beta   90.00
_cell.angle_gamma   90.00
#
_symmetry.space_group_name_H-M   'P 1'
#
loop_
_entity.id
_entity.type
_entity.pdbx_description
1 polymer ?
#
loop_
_entity_poly.entity_id
_entity_poly.type
_entity_poly.pdbx_seq_one_letter_code
_entity_poly.pdbx_strand_id
1 'polypeptide(L)'
;MRHIRQPELYSVDYTVLRQRFLSAARRSGAALFEYKHPLHGPGGEPLFTDVAYLGERNASKKLVILSGTHGVEGQFGSACQAEWLSANNPLPLAADTAVVIIHLINPWGTAWSRRVNEDNVDLNRNFIDWEAVVPRNERYAALHEAFVCAEWDGPDRDRADQKLKDAKAAAGGHAGIAAIVEAGQYDCPDGLFYGGSGPTWSNHTLGDVLNTFVSGASDVIVFDLHTGAGPYGYPALLSVAEEDHDGLEWGRKTYGHALAVVMTGEGATTDTGIAATATGYVSAAVRKSLPNSRVLPLVIECGTLEGPVVMDAVQADNWLHLFGNIESPLGRKIKTTLRTAFIPVDPEWQQNCLGTSLRYFDRALTALASVAGPDREGEIATAAAPASVINWPPAVPVNIKRHERPAVEVRDLHKSFGTHEVLSGVGLSADPGEVVSMIGSSGSGKSTFLRCINLLEQPSSGTIVIDGEEIRMKSAGNGRSHPADMRQVERIRARVGMVFQNFNLWPHMSVLENIIEAPVHVLGERRQDAIEHAHQLLKKVGLSEKHGQYPGQLSGGQQQRAAIARTLAMRPKVILCDEPTSALDPELVGEVLRVIRQLAEEGNTMILVTHEMQFAREVSHKILFLHQGKVEEESTPAELFSNPRSERLRQFLSRTL
;
A
#
# COMPACT_ATOMS: atom_id res chain seq x y z
N MET A 1 -6.83 -2.17 -21.66
CA MET A 1 -5.77 -1.22 -21.25
C MET A 1 -4.89 -0.92 -22.44
N ARG A 2 -4.72 0.35 -22.81
CA ARG A 2 -3.81 0.74 -23.90
C ARG A 2 -2.38 0.55 -23.39
N HIS A 3 -1.52 -0.05 -24.20
CA HIS A 3 -0.09 -0.18 -23.91
C HIS A 3 0.52 1.21 -23.70
N ILE A 4 0.82 1.57 -22.47
CA ILE A 4 1.61 2.76 -22.13
C ILE A 4 3.07 2.43 -22.41
N ARG A 5 3.45 2.42 -23.69
CA ARG A 5 4.85 2.46 -24.13
C ARG A 5 5.22 3.91 -24.38
N GLN A 6 5.52 4.67 -23.31
CA GLN A 6 6.12 5.98 -23.48
C GLN A 6 7.23 6.16 -22.43
N PRO A 7 8.50 6.00 -22.80
CA PRO A 7 9.64 6.33 -21.92
C PRO A 7 9.64 7.80 -21.44
N GLU A 8 8.83 8.66 -22.09
CA GLU A 8 8.66 10.07 -21.73
C GLU A 8 7.71 10.30 -20.54
N LEU A 9 6.96 9.28 -20.08
CA LEU A 9 5.96 9.45 -19.01
C LEU A 9 6.61 9.90 -17.70
N TYR A 10 7.78 9.37 -17.41
CA TYR A 10 8.61 9.67 -16.25
C TYR A 10 9.86 10.48 -16.66
N SER A 11 9.66 11.50 -17.48
CA SER A 11 10.76 12.35 -17.93
C SER A 11 11.46 13.00 -16.74
N VAL A 12 12.78 13.14 -16.87
CA VAL A 12 13.60 13.90 -15.92
C VAL A 12 13.62 15.39 -16.25
N ASP A 13 13.18 15.75 -17.44
CA ASP A 13 13.12 17.13 -17.92
C ASP A 13 11.83 17.79 -17.46
N TYR A 14 11.97 18.80 -16.62
CA TYR A 14 10.86 19.61 -16.10
C TYR A 14 9.99 20.20 -17.22
N THR A 15 10.60 20.68 -18.29
CA THR A 15 9.88 21.29 -19.41
C THR A 15 8.99 20.28 -20.12
N VAL A 16 9.47 19.05 -20.29
CA VAL A 16 8.70 17.93 -20.87
C VAL A 16 7.54 17.55 -19.96
N LEU A 17 7.75 17.44 -18.65
CA LEU A 17 6.70 17.13 -17.67
C LEU A 17 5.59 18.21 -17.73
N ARG A 18 5.98 19.48 -17.63
CA ARG A 18 5.05 20.61 -17.68
C ARG A 18 4.26 20.66 -18.99
N GLN A 19 4.92 20.55 -20.13
CA GLN A 19 4.26 20.57 -21.46
C GLN A 19 3.25 19.44 -21.60
N ARG A 20 3.58 18.26 -21.11
CA ARG A 20 2.69 17.09 -21.13
C ARG A 20 1.45 17.34 -20.27
N PHE A 21 1.63 17.80 -19.04
CA PHE A 21 0.53 18.17 -18.15
C PHE A 21 -0.38 19.22 -18.79
N LEU A 22 0.17 20.34 -19.24
CA LEU A 22 -0.60 21.41 -19.88
C LEU A 22 -1.35 20.93 -21.13
N SER A 23 -0.74 20.04 -21.91
CA SER A 23 -1.38 19.47 -23.10
C SER A 23 -2.56 18.54 -22.72
N ALA A 24 -2.40 17.72 -21.68
CA ALA A 24 -3.47 16.86 -21.16
C ALA A 24 -4.61 17.70 -20.58
N ALA A 25 -4.31 18.70 -19.78
CA ALA A 25 -5.29 19.59 -19.17
C ALA A 25 -6.10 20.39 -20.22
N ARG A 26 -5.44 20.92 -21.27
CA ARG A 26 -6.16 21.58 -22.37
C ARG A 26 -7.11 20.64 -23.10
N ARG A 27 -6.68 19.39 -23.36
CA ARG A 27 -7.54 18.40 -24.03
C ARG A 27 -8.74 18.00 -23.17
N SER A 28 -8.59 17.98 -21.83
CA SER A 28 -9.71 17.68 -20.92
C SER A 28 -10.67 18.86 -20.72
N GLY A 29 -10.40 20.02 -21.32
CA GLY A 29 -11.22 21.22 -21.15
C GLY A 29 -10.98 21.97 -19.83
N ALA A 30 -9.89 21.69 -19.12
CA ALA A 30 -9.57 22.35 -17.86
C ALA A 30 -9.22 23.84 -18.07
N ALA A 31 -9.69 24.68 -17.16
CA ALA A 31 -9.17 26.04 -17.01
C ALA A 31 -7.78 25.97 -16.37
N LEU A 32 -6.83 26.71 -16.95
CA LEU A 32 -5.42 26.67 -16.52
C LEU A 32 -5.01 27.99 -15.87
N PHE A 33 -4.29 27.88 -14.76
CA PHE A 33 -3.71 28.98 -14.02
C PHE A 33 -2.25 28.65 -13.70
N GLU A 34 -1.38 29.66 -13.66
CA GLU A 34 0.05 29.47 -13.43
C GLU A 34 0.56 30.40 -12.34
N TYR A 35 1.40 29.83 -11.46
CA TYR A 35 2.13 30.55 -10.41
C TYR A 35 3.62 30.49 -10.74
N LYS A 36 4.17 31.62 -11.14
CA LYS A 36 5.58 31.70 -11.56
C LYS A 36 6.50 31.70 -10.34
N HIS A 37 7.43 30.76 -10.32
CA HIS A 37 8.49 30.73 -9.31
C HIS A 37 9.53 31.84 -9.57
N PRO A 38 10.10 32.46 -8.50
CA PRO A 38 11.08 33.55 -8.68
C PRO A 38 12.41 33.08 -9.30
N LEU A 39 12.79 31.83 -9.08
CA LEU A 39 14.03 31.28 -9.61
C LEU A 39 13.81 30.46 -10.89
N HIS A 40 14.92 30.05 -11.51
CA HIS A 40 14.96 29.30 -12.77
C HIS A 40 15.47 27.87 -12.55
N GLY A 41 15.18 26.99 -13.50
CA GLY A 41 15.72 25.64 -13.56
C GLY A 41 17.19 25.62 -14.01
N PRO A 42 17.82 24.42 -14.03
CA PRO A 42 19.23 24.26 -14.34
C PRO A 42 19.60 24.68 -15.77
N GLY A 43 18.67 24.67 -16.71
CA GLY A 43 18.86 25.15 -18.08
C GLY A 43 18.50 26.64 -18.27
N GLY A 44 18.15 27.36 -17.21
CA GLY A 44 17.68 28.76 -17.26
C GLY A 44 16.19 28.88 -17.62
N GLU A 45 15.46 27.80 -17.70
CA GLU A 45 14.02 27.76 -17.95
C GLU A 45 13.22 28.37 -16.79
N PRO A 46 12.13 29.10 -17.06
CA PRO A 46 11.25 29.60 -16.02
C PRO A 46 10.45 28.43 -15.39
N LEU A 47 10.27 28.49 -14.08
CA LEU A 47 9.58 27.48 -13.30
C LEU A 47 8.18 27.95 -12.90
N PHE A 48 7.24 27.02 -12.81
CA PHE A 48 5.85 27.29 -12.49
C PHE A 48 5.24 26.15 -11.67
N THR A 49 4.34 26.50 -10.77
CA THR A 49 3.28 25.60 -10.33
C THR A 49 2.05 25.90 -11.17
N ASP A 50 1.55 24.89 -11.89
CA ASP A 50 0.36 25.04 -12.73
C ASP A 50 -0.86 24.44 -12.02
N VAL A 51 -2.03 25.11 -12.15
CA VAL A 51 -3.29 24.61 -11.62
C VAL A 51 -4.26 24.37 -12.78
N ALA A 52 -4.77 23.13 -12.88
CA ALA A 52 -5.84 22.77 -13.79
C ALA A 52 -7.15 22.63 -13.01
N TYR A 53 -8.18 23.33 -13.44
CA TYR A 53 -9.50 23.34 -12.83
C TYR A 53 -10.55 22.79 -13.79
N LEU A 54 -11.31 21.76 -13.34
CA LEU A 54 -12.41 21.15 -14.08
C LEU A 54 -13.71 21.22 -13.25
N GLY A 55 -14.82 21.54 -13.87
CA GLY A 55 -16.13 21.65 -13.24
C GLY A 55 -16.56 23.07 -12.93
N GLU A 56 -17.69 23.21 -12.23
CA GLU A 56 -18.27 24.52 -11.88
C GLU A 56 -17.46 25.18 -10.74
N ARG A 57 -17.23 26.50 -10.87
CA ARG A 57 -16.36 27.23 -9.93
C ARG A 57 -16.90 27.22 -8.49
N ASN A 58 -18.21 27.23 -8.35
CA ASN A 58 -18.90 27.21 -7.05
C ASN A 58 -19.31 25.80 -6.60
N ALA A 59 -18.70 24.76 -7.18
CA ALA A 59 -18.96 23.39 -6.79
C ALA A 59 -18.74 23.21 -5.28
N SER A 60 -19.73 22.61 -4.60
CA SER A 60 -19.66 22.36 -3.16
C SER A 60 -18.77 21.19 -2.79
N LYS A 61 -18.39 20.36 -3.75
CA LYS A 61 -17.56 19.17 -3.57
C LYS A 61 -16.32 19.26 -4.45
N LYS A 62 -15.16 19.02 -3.87
CA LYS A 62 -13.90 19.18 -4.61
C LYS A 62 -12.93 18.02 -4.40
N LEU A 63 -12.38 17.52 -5.49
CA LEU A 63 -11.23 16.63 -5.50
C LEU A 63 -9.98 17.48 -5.79
N VAL A 64 -8.99 17.41 -4.90
CA VAL A 64 -7.69 18.07 -5.09
C VAL A 64 -6.62 17.01 -5.30
N ILE A 65 -5.80 17.15 -6.34
CA ILE A 65 -4.68 16.24 -6.65
C ILE A 65 -3.40 17.05 -6.71
N LEU A 66 -2.56 16.92 -5.68
CA LEU A 66 -1.30 17.64 -5.51
C LEU A 66 -0.12 16.74 -5.90
N SER A 67 0.88 17.30 -6.56
CA SER A 67 2.13 16.62 -6.90
C SER A 67 3.36 17.46 -6.63
N GLY A 68 4.50 16.78 -6.45
CA GLY A 68 5.80 17.43 -6.36
C GLY A 68 6.03 18.16 -5.04
N THR A 69 5.43 17.75 -3.95
CA THR A 69 5.77 18.17 -2.59
C THR A 69 7.25 17.95 -2.32
N HIS A 70 7.74 16.77 -2.66
CA HIS A 70 9.18 16.55 -2.83
C HIS A 70 9.51 16.58 -4.33
N GLY A 71 10.48 17.39 -4.69
CA GLY A 71 10.72 17.71 -6.10
C GLY A 71 11.07 16.49 -6.96
N VAL A 72 11.97 15.60 -6.49
CA VAL A 72 12.37 14.39 -7.22
C VAL A 72 11.19 13.45 -7.49
N GLU A 73 10.19 13.41 -6.60
CA GLU A 73 8.97 12.61 -6.70
C GLU A 73 7.94 13.21 -7.67
N GLY A 74 8.13 14.50 -8.03
CA GLY A 74 7.27 15.24 -8.96
C GLY A 74 7.13 14.57 -10.33
N GLN A 75 8.11 13.79 -10.75
CA GLN A 75 8.06 13.00 -11.99
C GLN A 75 6.91 11.97 -11.94
N PHE A 76 6.75 11.27 -10.83
CA PHE A 76 5.66 10.32 -10.61
C PHE A 76 4.30 11.02 -10.54
N GLY A 77 4.21 12.05 -9.71
CA GLY A 77 2.96 12.81 -9.55
C GLY A 77 2.48 13.46 -10.86
N SER A 78 3.41 14.06 -11.62
CA SER A 78 3.13 14.60 -12.95
C SER A 78 2.60 13.55 -13.92
N ALA A 79 3.19 12.35 -13.91
CA ALA A 79 2.73 11.23 -14.74
C ALA A 79 1.29 10.82 -14.36
N CYS A 80 0.97 10.69 -13.07
CA CYS A 80 -0.37 10.37 -12.59
C CYS A 80 -1.40 11.41 -13.05
N GLN A 81 -1.10 12.69 -12.87
CA GLN A 81 -1.98 13.79 -13.23
C GLN A 81 -2.22 13.87 -14.74
N ALA A 82 -1.16 13.77 -15.54
CA ALA A 82 -1.27 13.85 -17.00
C ALA A 82 -2.01 12.64 -17.61
N GLU A 83 -1.76 11.45 -17.08
CA GLU A 83 -2.43 10.22 -17.55
C GLU A 83 -3.91 10.22 -17.16
N TRP A 84 -4.24 10.60 -15.92
CA TRP A 84 -5.62 10.70 -15.48
C TRP A 84 -6.44 11.68 -16.33
N LEU A 85 -5.90 12.87 -16.60
CA LEU A 85 -6.52 13.86 -17.48
C LEU A 85 -6.70 13.33 -18.91
N SER A 86 -5.75 12.53 -19.41
CA SER A 86 -5.80 11.95 -20.76
C SER A 86 -6.78 10.80 -20.87
N ALA A 87 -6.93 9.98 -19.83
CA ALA A 87 -7.82 8.81 -19.80
C ALA A 87 -9.29 9.24 -19.69
N ASN A 88 -9.57 10.34 -19.00
CA ASN A 88 -10.91 10.83 -18.66
C ASN A 88 -11.30 12.06 -19.46
N ASN A 89 -11.28 11.99 -20.74
CA ASN A 89 -11.60 13.14 -21.61
C ASN A 89 -12.86 12.87 -22.47
N PRO A 90 -13.97 13.62 -22.26
CA PRO A 90 -14.28 14.49 -21.11
C PRO A 90 -14.74 13.70 -19.89
N LEU A 91 -14.38 14.18 -18.70
CA LEU A 91 -14.84 13.57 -17.45
C LEU A 91 -16.30 13.99 -17.19
N PRO A 92 -17.24 13.07 -17.02
CA PRO A 92 -18.59 13.41 -16.59
C PRO A 92 -18.57 13.71 -15.08
N LEU A 93 -18.33 14.98 -14.72
CA LEU A 93 -18.44 15.44 -13.34
C LEU A 93 -19.91 15.71 -13.00
N ALA A 94 -20.31 15.38 -11.77
CA ALA A 94 -21.58 15.85 -11.21
C ALA A 94 -21.57 17.39 -11.16
N ALA A 95 -22.73 18.03 -11.34
CA ALA A 95 -22.84 19.47 -11.43
C ALA A 95 -22.31 20.22 -10.19
N ASP A 96 -22.29 19.56 -9.03
CA ASP A 96 -21.81 20.09 -7.75
C ASP A 96 -20.38 19.66 -7.40
N THR A 97 -19.67 19.04 -8.35
CA THR A 97 -18.31 18.49 -8.16
C THR A 97 -17.32 19.17 -9.08
N ALA A 98 -16.16 19.54 -8.56
CA ALA A 98 -15.03 20.07 -9.32
C ALA A 98 -13.72 19.30 -8.98
N VAL A 99 -12.77 19.38 -9.89
CA VAL A 99 -11.42 18.82 -9.70
C VAL A 99 -10.38 19.93 -9.82
N VAL A 100 -9.48 20.00 -8.85
CA VAL A 100 -8.36 20.95 -8.78
C VAL A 100 -7.07 20.15 -8.82
N ILE A 101 -6.30 20.27 -9.87
CA ILE A 101 -5.02 19.59 -9.99
C ILE A 101 -3.90 20.61 -9.82
N ILE A 102 -3.06 20.42 -8.81
CA ILE A 102 -1.92 21.27 -8.50
C ILE A 102 -0.67 20.53 -8.96
N HIS A 103 -0.11 21.00 -10.06
CA HIS A 103 1.01 20.34 -10.71
C HIS A 103 2.33 20.96 -10.25
N LEU A 104 3.16 20.15 -9.60
CA LEU A 104 4.52 20.45 -9.16
C LEU A 104 4.59 21.65 -8.19
N ILE A 105 4.11 21.47 -6.95
CA ILE A 105 4.13 22.56 -5.93
C ILE A 105 5.55 22.97 -5.53
N ASN A 106 6.55 22.11 -5.75
CA ASN A 106 7.99 22.40 -5.64
C ASN A 106 8.63 22.32 -7.05
N PRO A 107 8.39 23.29 -7.92
CA PRO A 107 8.88 23.24 -9.30
C PRO A 107 10.41 23.33 -9.37
N TRP A 108 11.05 24.04 -8.40
CA TRP A 108 12.49 24.13 -8.34
C TRP A 108 13.12 22.77 -7.97
N GLY A 109 12.64 22.12 -6.91
CA GLY A 109 13.12 20.80 -6.52
C GLY A 109 12.93 19.76 -7.63
N THR A 110 11.81 19.83 -8.38
CA THR A 110 11.57 18.94 -9.53
C THR A 110 12.59 19.19 -10.65
N ALA A 111 12.83 20.44 -11.03
CA ALA A 111 13.77 20.78 -12.10
C ALA A 111 15.21 20.40 -11.75
N TRP A 112 15.62 20.63 -10.50
CA TRP A 112 16.95 20.28 -9.99
C TRP A 112 17.08 18.83 -9.54
N SER A 113 16.02 18.04 -9.68
CA SER A 113 15.94 16.63 -9.18
C SER A 113 16.41 16.53 -7.74
N ARG A 114 15.84 17.33 -6.86
CA ARG A 114 16.07 17.32 -5.40
C ARG A 114 14.79 16.96 -4.64
N ARG A 115 14.94 16.37 -3.46
CA ARG A 115 13.83 16.17 -2.54
C ARG A 115 13.27 17.51 -2.04
N VAL A 116 14.15 18.39 -1.64
CA VAL A 116 13.89 19.69 -1.00
C VAL A 116 13.70 20.83 -2.00
N ASN A 117 13.33 22.01 -1.52
CA ASN A 117 13.24 23.23 -2.33
C ASN A 117 14.60 23.96 -2.46
N GLU A 118 14.58 25.18 -3.01
CA GLU A 118 15.74 26.07 -3.22
C GLU A 118 16.50 26.41 -1.93
N ASP A 119 15.81 26.50 -0.81
CA ASP A 119 16.37 26.83 0.52
C ASP A 119 16.70 25.60 1.37
N ASN A 120 16.85 24.44 0.71
CA ASN A 120 17.05 23.13 1.36
C ASN A 120 15.90 22.70 2.29
N VAL A 121 14.69 23.25 2.11
CA VAL A 121 13.53 22.96 2.96
C VAL A 121 12.78 21.73 2.46
N ASP A 122 12.56 20.77 3.34
CA ASP A 122 11.58 19.68 3.15
C ASP A 122 10.18 20.25 3.35
N LEU A 123 9.37 20.32 2.30
CA LEU A 123 8.05 20.94 2.36
C LEU A 123 7.12 20.20 3.32
N ASN A 124 7.27 18.90 3.51
CA ASN A 124 6.51 18.13 4.50
C ASN A 124 6.96 18.38 5.96
N ARG A 125 7.80 19.39 6.17
CA ARG A 125 8.17 19.93 7.49
C ARG A 125 7.88 21.43 7.60
N ASN A 126 7.48 22.10 6.52
CA ASN A 126 7.32 23.55 6.45
C ASN A 126 5.91 24.03 6.84
N PHE A 127 4.91 23.16 6.89
CA PHE A 127 3.53 23.54 7.18
C PHE A 127 3.20 23.45 8.67
N ILE A 128 4.03 24.09 9.48
CA ILE A 128 3.79 24.29 10.93
C ILE A 128 3.13 25.64 11.19
N ASP A 129 2.70 25.86 12.42
CA ASP A 129 2.32 27.18 12.89
C ASP A 129 3.60 27.98 13.24
N TRP A 130 3.96 28.90 12.36
CA TRP A 130 5.16 29.73 12.50
C TRP A 130 5.04 30.82 13.58
N GLU A 131 3.83 31.07 14.12
CA GLU A 131 3.62 31.95 15.28
C GLU A 131 3.80 31.22 16.61
N ALA A 132 3.78 29.88 16.57
CA ALA A 132 4.02 29.02 17.72
C ALA A 132 5.53 28.75 17.95
N VAL A 133 5.84 28.04 19.02
CA VAL A 133 7.22 27.60 19.29
C VAL A 133 7.61 26.54 18.25
N VAL A 134 8.67 26.83 17.48
CA VAL A 134 9.19 25.92 16.48
C VAL A 134 9.81 24.69 17.18
N PRO A 135 9.48 23.46 16.73
CA PRO A 135 9.99 22.24 17.35
C PRO A 135 11.51 22.11 17.26
N ARG A 136 12.15 21.62 18.34
CA ARG A 136 13.59 21.36 18.36
C ARG A 136 13.88 19.86 18.31
N ASN A 137 14.90 19.48 17.54
CA ASN A 137 15.38 18.11 17.44
C ASN A 137 16.83 18.02 17.93
N GLU A 138 17.02 18.00 19.27
CA GLU A 138 18.34 17.92 19.87
C GLU A 138 19.11 16.65 19.49
N ARG A 139 18.40 15.55 19.25
CA ARG A 139 19.02 14.28 18.79
C ARG A 139 19.61 14.40 17.40
N TYR A 140 18.92 15.10 16.49
CA TYR A 140 19.46 15.41 15.17
C TYR A 140 20.64 16.37 15.26
N ALA A 141 20.51 17.45 16.03
CA ALA A 141 21.58 18.46 16.22
C ALA A 141 22.90 17.82 16.70
N ALA A 142 22.84 16.83 17.57
CA ALA A 142 24.02 16.09 18.04
C ALA A 142 24.72 15.25 16.93
N LEU A 143 24.01 14.93 15.85
CA LEU A 143 24.49 14.12 14.71
C LEU A 143 24.71 14.95 13.44
N HIS A 144 24.30 16.20 13.44
CA HIS A 144 24.31 17.08 12.26
C HIS A 144 25.64 17.08 11.51
N GLU A 145 26.77 17.35 12.20
CA GLU A 145 28.11 17.36 11.59
C GLU A 145 28.49 16.03 10.90
N ALA A 146 27.94 14.91 11.38
CA ALA A 146 28.20 13.61 10.78
C ALA A 146 27.34 13.38 9.51
N PHE A 147 26.13 13.93 9.48
CA PHE A 147 25.31 13.92 8.26
C PHE A 147 25.83 14.87 7.19
N VAL A 148 26.38 16.03 7.59
CA VAL A 148 26.83 17.13 6.71
C VAL A 148 28.36 17.23 6.71
N CYS A 149 29.05 16.08 6.51
CA CYS A 149 30.50 16.03 6.37
C CYS A 149 30.92 16.55 5.01
N ALA A 150 31.83 17.52 4.94
CA ALA A 150 32.28 18.12 3.67
C ALA A 150 33.12 17.17 2.82
N GLU A 151 33.90 16.27 3.45
CA GLU A 151 34.66 15.24 2.71
C GLU A 151 33.69 14.16 2.16
N TRP A 152 33.83 13.85 0.88
CA TRP A 152 33.14 12.70 0.27
C TRP A 152 33.81 11.40 0.61
N ASP A 153 35.12 11.40 0.62
CA ASP A 153 35.99 10.25 0.84
C ASP A 153 37.24 10.73 1.61
N GLY A 154 37.64 10.03 2.66
CA GLY A 154 38.79 10.42 3.46
C GLY A 154 38.54 10.32 4.98
N PRO A 155 39.55 10.72 5.80
CA PRO A 155 39.55 10.50 7.25
C PRO A 155 38.37 11.17 7.97
N ASP A 156 37.88 12.34 7.51
CA ASP A 156 36.75 13.01 8.13
C ASP A 156 35.46 12.31 7.85
N ARG A 157 35.30 11.79 6.59
CA ARG A 157 34.16 10.94 6.23
C ARG A 157 34.13 9.63 7.03
N ASP A 158 35.29 8.97 7.18
CA ASP A 158 35.40 7.74 7.98
C ASP A 158 34.96 7.97 9.45
N ARG A 159 35.37 9.11 10.03
CA ARG A 159 34.95 9.47 11.40
C ARG A 159 33.45 9.78 11.49
N ALA A 160 32.90 10.48 10.52
CA ALA A 160 31.49 10.77 10.43
C ALA A 160 30.66 9.50 10.29
N ASP A 161 31.08 8.58 9.42
CA ASP A 161 30.40 7.28 9.23
C ASP A 161 30.46 6.41 10.48
N GLN A 162 31.60 6.42 11.19
CA GLN A 162 31.71 5.70 12.46
C GLN A 162 30.76 6.29 13.51
N LYS A 163 30.66 7.63 13.61
CA LYS A 163 29.71 8.32 14.53
C LYS A 163 28.26 7.95 14.20
N LEU A 164 27.88 7.92 12.91
CA LEU A 164 26.53 7.52 12.48
C LEU A 164 26.26 6.04 12.76
N LYS A 165 27.25 5.17 12.57
CA LYS A 165 27.14 3.74 12.88
C LYS A 165 26.92 3.50 14.39
N ASP A 166 27.67 4.21 15.23
CA ASP A 166 27.52 4.12 16.68
C ASP A 166 26.16 4.67 17.13
N ALA A 167 25.72 5.80 16.59
CA ALA A 167 24.40 6.37 16.82
C ALA A 167 23.27 5.44 16.38
N LYS A 168 23.44 4.78 15.23
CA LYS A 168 22.49 3.78 14.73
C LYS A 168 22.38 2.59 15.69
N ALA A 169 23.51 2.10 16.21
CA ALA A 169 23.51 1.03 17.20
C ALA A 169 22.82 1.46 18.51
N ALA A 170 23.12 2.66 18.99
CA ALA A 170 22.52 3.23 20.21
C ALA A 170 21.00 3.49 20.05
N ALA A 171 20.53 3.83 18.84
CA ALA A 171 19.13 4.05 18.54
C ALA A 171 18.31 2.76 18.32
N GLY A 172 18.91 1.59 18.44
CA GLY A 172 18.22 0.31 18.19
C GLY A 172 18.16 -0.11 16.74
N GLY A 173 19.04 0.41 15.89
CA GLY A 173 19.16 0.05 14.48
C GLY A 173 18.71 1.14 13.51
N HIS A 174 18.44 0.72 12.27
CA HIS A 174 18.09 1.68 11.21
C HIS A 174 16.80 2.44 11.49
N ALA A 175 15.76 1.78 11.96
CA ALA A 175 14.48 2.42 12.26
C ALA A 175 14.61 3.53 13.31
N GLY A 176 15.46 3.35 14.32
CA GLY A 176 15.68 4.34 15.34
C GLY A 176 16.43 5.58 14.85
N ILE A 177 17.44 5.42 13.96
CA ILE A 177 18.13 6.58 13.37
C ILE A 177 17.24 7.29 12.35
N ALA A 178 16.47 6.55 11.57
CA ALA A 178 15.49 7.10 10.63
C ALA A 178 14.46 7.96 11.38
N ALA A 179 13.91 7.48 12.50
CA ALA A 179 12.95 8.25 13.30
C ALA A 179 13.55 9.58 13.84
N ILE A 180 14.86 9.63 14.14
CA ILE A 180 15.52 10.89 14.53
C ILE A 180 15.57 11.89 13.38
N VAL A 181 15.93 11.41 12.18
CA VAL A 181 16.13 12.26 11.00
C VAL A 181 14.78 12.68 10.42
N GLU A 182 13.86 11.74 10.25
CA GLU A 182 12.55 11.95 9.65
C GLU A 182 11.58 12.76 10.51
N ALA A 183 11.85 12.89 11.82
CA ALA A 183 11.12 13.83 12.67
C ALA A 183 11.23 15.28 12.17
N GLY A 184 12.27 15.59 11.39
CA GLY A 184 12.56 16.94 10.92
C GLY A 184 13.33 17.77 11.94
N GLN A 185 13.83 18.92 11.50
CA GLN A 185 14.58 19.87 12.34
C GLN A 185 14.53 21.28 11.74
N TYR A 186 14.77 22.30 12.56
CA TYR A 186 14.63 23.70 12.16
C TYR A 186 15.86 24.55 12.52
N ASP A 187 16.89 23.94 13.10
CA ASP A 187 18.09 24.64 13.58
C ASP A 187 19.28 24.55 12.60
N CYS A 188 19.28 23.59 11.66
CA CYS A 188 20.41 23.29 10.77
C CYS A 188 19.97 23.44 9.29
N PRO A 189 20.13 24.64 8.66
CA PRO A 189 19.65 24.89 7.30
C PRO A 189 20.32 24.05 6.21
N ASP A 190 21.54 23.61 6.42
CA ASP A 190 22.31 22.73 5.54
C ASP A 190 22.07 21.23 5.81
N GLY A 191 21.27 20.92 6.82
CA GLY A 191 20.97 19.55 7.27
C GLY A 191 19.87 18.85 6.47
N LEU A 192 19.67 17.57 6.81
CA LEU A 192 18.60 16.76 6.24
C LEU A 192 17.25 17.11 6.89
N PHE A 193 16.15 16.98 6.13
CA PHE A 193 14.78 17.20 6.58
C PHE A 193 14.59 18.55 7.32
N TYR A 194 15.25 19.57 6.82
CA TYR A 194 15.13 20.94 7.36
C TYR A 194 13.74 21.50 7.06
N GLY A 195 13.05 21.99 8.08
CA GLY A 195 11.67 22.49 7.97
C GLY A 195 11.59 23.98 7.58
N GLY A 196 12.72 24.70 7.54
CA GLY A 196 12.76 26.12 7.19
C GLY A 196 12.89 27.04 8.40
N SER A 197 13.00 28.33 8.14
CA SER A 197 12.97 29.44 9.12
C SER A 197 11.72 30.30 8.99
N GLY A 198 10.79 29.92 8.12
CA GLY A 198 9.52 30.59 7.83
C GLY A 198 8.77 29.88 6.68
N PRO A 199 7.56 30.35 6.34
CA PRO A 199 6.82 29.81 5.21
C PRO A 199 7.59 30.02 3.90
N THR A 200 7.70 28.94 3.10
CA THR A 200 8.36 28.98 1.78
C THR A 200 7.44 29.55 0.69
N TRP A 201 8.00 29.82 -0.51
CA TRP A 201 7.23 30.19 -1.68
C TRP A 201 6.14 29.14 -1.99
N SER A 202 6.48 27.86 -1.91
CA SER A 202 5.52 26.75 -2.12
C SER A 202 4.40 26.73 -1.09
N ASN A 203 4.72 27.05 0.19
CA ASN A 203 3.73 27.15 1.27
C ASN A 203 2.71 28.25 0.97
N HIS A 204 3.18 29.46 0.64
CA HIS A 204 2.32 30.57 0.25
C HIS A 204 1.49 30.26 -1.00
N THR A 205 2.11 29.68 -2.02
CA THR A 205 1.43 29.30 -3.27
C THR A 205 0.32 28.29 -3.03
N LEU A 206 0.55 27.26 -2.20
CA LEU A 206 -0.49 26.30 -1.85
C LEU A 206 -1.64 26.98 -1.09
N GLY A 207 -1.34 27.86 -0.15
CA GLY A 207 -2.35 28.66 0.57
C GLY A 207 -3.23 29.48 -0.37
N ASP A 208 -2.62 30.17 -1.34
CA ASP A 208 -3.32 30.95 -2.36
C ASP A 208 -4.20 30.07 -3.26
N VAL A 209 -3.71 28.91 -3.68
CA VAL A 209 -4.47 27.94 -4.50
C VAL A 209 -5.67 27.40 -3.71
N LEU A 210 -5.48 26.99 -2.46
CA LEU A 210 -6.57 26.50 -1.63
C LEU A 210 -7.63 27.57 -1.39
N ASN A 211 -7.21 28.78 -1.10
CA ASN A 211 -8.13 29.92 -0.90
C ASN A 211 -8.89 30.27 -2.20
N THR A 212 -8.22 30.25 -3.33
CA THR A 212 -8.80 30.66 -4.62
C THR A 212 -9.73 29.61 -5.23
N PHE A 213 -9.36 28.33 -5.13
CA PHE A 213 -10.02 27.26 -5.89
C PHE A 213 -10.73 26.23 -5.03
N VAL A 214 -10.43 26.15 -3.73
CA VAL A 214 -10.98 25.09 -2.86
C VAL A 214 -11.88 25.65 -1.75
N SER A 215 -11.58 26.82 -1.22
CA SER A 215 -12.40 27.44 -0.16
C SER A 215 -13.88 27.55 -0.56
N GLY A 216 -14.78 27.44 0.42
CA GLY A 216 -16.23 27.44 0.20
C GLY A 216 -16.82 26.08 -0.22
N ALA A 217 -16.01 25.06 -0.46
CA ALA A 217 -16.52 23.70 -0.63
C ALA A 217 -16.93 23.09 0.72
N SER A 218 -18.02 22.32 0.74
CA SER A 218 -18.46 21.57 1.94
C SER A 218 -17.65 20.29 2.15
N ASP A 219 -17.28 19.61 1.05
CA ASP A 219 -16.62 18.31 1.04
C ASP A 219 -15.42 18.31 0.14
N VAL A 220 -14.26 17.96 0.69
CA VAL A 220 -12.98 18.00 -0.03
C VAL A 220 -12.21 16.72 0.20
N ILE A 221 -11.81 16.05 -0.88
CA ILE A 221 -10.81 14.96 -0.83
C ILE A 221 -9.53 15.49 -1.45
N VAL A 222 -8.41 15.29 -0.77
CA VAL A 222 -7.09 15.76 -1.22
C VAL A 222 -6.15 14.57 -1.33
N PHE A 223 -5.45 14.44 -2.44
CA PHE A 223 -4.32 13.53 -2.60
C PHE A 223 -3.02 14.30 -2.71
N ASP A 224 -2.03 13.92 -1.92
CA ASP A 224 -0.62 14.30 -2.07
C ASP A 224 0.17 13.09 -2.56
N LEU A 225 0.88 13.22 -3.67
CA LEU A 225 1.50 12.11 -4.39
C LEU A 225 2.97 11.98 -4.04
N HIS A 226 3.34 10.84 -3.43
CA HIS A 226 4.68 10.54 -2.92
C HIS A 226 5.21 9.21 -3.41
N THR A 227 6.54 9.07 -3.35
CA THR A 227 7.29 7.83 -3.55
C THR A 227 8.47 7.78 -2.58
N GLY A 228 8.93 6.58 -2.23
CA GLY A 228 10.14 6.42 -1.43
C GLY A 228 9.99 5.48 -0.24
N ALA A 229 8.82 5.44 0.39
CA ALA A 229 8.59 4.64 1.58
C ALA A 229 7.57 3.52 1.35
N GLY A 230 7.72 2.43 2.09
CA GLY A 230 6.81 1.29 2.02
C GLY A 230 7.32 0.12 1.16
N PRO A 231 6.50 -0.95 1.01
CA PRO A 231 6.87 -2.12 0.21
C PRO A 231 7.00 -1.77 -1.28
N TYR A 232 8.01 -2.30 -1.94
CA TYR A 232 8.33 -2.04 -3.34
C TYR A 232 7.13 -2.25 -4.27
N GLY A 233 6.80 -1.24 -5.07
CA GLY A 233 5.70 -1.27 -6.04
C GLY A 233 4.30 -1.28 -5.43
N TYR A 234 4.18 -1.07 -4.13
CA TYR A 234 2.88 -0.99 -3.44
C TYR A 234 2.52 0.48 -3.15
N PRO A 235 1.47 1.03 -3.76
CA PRO A 235 0.95 2.37 -3.46
C PRO A 235 0.08 2.31 -2.20
N ALA A 236 0.67 2.63 -1.06
CA ALA A 236 -0.05 2.76 0.19
C ALA A 236 -0.91 4.03 0.18
N LEU A 237 -2.16 3.90 0.57
CA LEU A 237 -3.06 5.03 0.78
C LEU A 237 -3.10 5.37 2.27
N LEU A 238 -2.61 6.55 2.61
CA LEU A 238 -2.43 6.97 4.00
C LEU A 238 -3.24 8.24 4.27
N SER A 239 -3.70 8.40 5.51
CA SER A 239 -4.12 9.69 6.04
C SER A 239 -3.30 9.98 7.29
N VAL A 240 -2.57 11.09 7.27
CA VAL A 240 -1.79 11.55 8.42
C VAL A 240 -2.64 12.54 9.20
N ALA A 241 -2.91 12.27 10.47
CA ALA A 241 -3.79 13.08 11.29
C ALA A 241 -3.27 13.24 12.72
N GLU A 242 -3.47 14.43 13.31
CA GLU A 242 -3.14 14.72 14.72
C GLU A 242 -4.25 14.24 15.67
N GLU A 243 -5.48 14.15 15.16
CA GLU A 243 -6.69 13.75 15.90
C GLU A 243 -7.70 13.06 14.98
N ASP A 244 -8.64 12.32 15.53
CA ASP A 244 -9.74 11.72 14.75
C ASP A 244 -10.75 12.81 14.32
N HIS A 245 -11.28 12.71 13.12
CA HIS A 245 -12.22 13.68 12.55
C HIS A 245 -13.15 13.03 11.51
N ASP A 246 -14.24 13.72 11.17
CA ASP A 246 -15.28 13.25 10.25
C ASP A 246 -14.78 12.88 8.84
N GLY A 247 -13.73 13.54 8.36
CA GLY A 247 -13.03 13.17 7.12
C GLY A 247 -12.42 11.78 7.18
N LEU A 248 -11.85 11.36 8.32
CA LEU A 248 -11.29 10.01 8.49
C LEU A 248 -12.37 8.94 8.49
N GLU A 249 -13.52 9.20 9.14
CA GLU A 249 -14.66 8.28 9.08
C GLU A 249 -15.16 8.12 7.64
N TRP A 250 -15.27 9.22 6.91
CA TRP A 250 -15.60 9.20 5.49
C TRP A 250 -14.55 8.43 4.66
N GLY A 251 -13.27 8.64 4.94
CA GLY A 251 -12.18 7.90 4.33
C GLY A 251 -12.27 6.39 4.57
N ARG A 252 -12.53 5.98 5.81
CA ARG A 252 -12.73 4.56 6.16
C ARG A 252 -13.92 3.95 5.41
N LYS A 253 -15.02 4.68 5.27
CA LYS A 253 -16.18 4.25 4.47
C LYS A 253 -15.85 4.17 2.97
N THR A 254 -15.06 5.11 2.47
CA THR A 254 -14.71 5.20 1.05
C THR A 254 -13.68 4.14 0.64
N TYR A 255 -12.60 3.98 1.40
CA TYR A 255 -11.44 3.16 1.00
C TYR A 255 -11.33 1.86 1.80
N GLY A 256 -12.10 1.72 2.88
CA GLY A 256 -12.05 0.51 3.72
C GLY A 256 -10.64 0.23 4.21
N HIS A 257 -10.20 -1.01 4.04
CA HIS A 257 -8.88 -1.47 4.47
C HIS A 257 -7.71 -0.94 3.64
N ALA A 258 -7.97 -0.33 2.48
CA ALA A 258 -6.90 0.29 1.69
C ALA A 258 -6.36 1.56 2.36
N LEU A 259 -7.15 2.21 3.23
CA LEU A 259 -6.74 3.39 3.96
C LEU A 259 -6.06 3.01 5.28
N ALA A 260 -4.79 3.35 5.41
CA ALA A 260 -4.09 3.32 6.68
C ALA A 260 -4.09 4.73 7.30
N VAL A 261 -4.48 4.83 8.58
CA VAL A 261 -4.46 6.09 9.32
C VAL A 261 -3.22 6.12 10.19
N VAL A 262 -2.38 7.14 9.97
CA VAL A 262 -1.17 7.40 10.75
C VAL A 262 -1.48 8.53 11.71
N MET A 263 -1.60 8.22 12.99
CA MET A 263 -1.76 9.23 14.03
C MET A 263 -0.40 9.80 14.40
N THR A 264 -0.28 11.13 14.45
CA THR A 264 0.95 11.84 14.83
C THR A 264 0.81 12.40 16.25
N GLY A 265 1.93 12.51 16.99
CA GLY A 265 1.95 13.07 18.33
C GLY A 265 2.70 12.20 19.35
N GLU A 266 2.77 12.67 20.60
CA GLU A 266 3.43 11.93 21.69
C GLU A 266 2.71 10.59 21.95
N GLY A 267 3.44 9.48 21.82
CA GLY A 267 2.94 8.13 22.05
C GLY A 267 2.34 7.44 20.82
N ALA A 268 2.37 8.06 19.65
CA ALA A 268 1.93 7.42 18.42
C ALA A 268 2.87 6.27 18.02
N THR A 269 2.31 5.08 17.87
CA THR A 269 3.02 3.89 17.33
C THR A 269 2.69 3.71 15.86
N THR A 270 3.71 3.50 15.03
CA THR A 270 3.52 3.27 13.59
C THR A 270 3.66 1.80 13.25
N ASP A 271 2.57 1.16 12.85
CA ASP A 271 2.61 -0.16 12.20
C ASP A 271 3.05 -0.08 10.72
N THR A 272 3.16 1.13 10.17
CA THR A 272 3.39 1.37 8.74
C THR A 272 4.84 1.69 8.38
N GLY A 273 5.74 1.87 9.35
CA GLY A 273 7.14 2.26 9.11
C GLY A 273 7.29 3.73 8.65
N ILE A 274 6.24 4.54 8.74
CA ILE A 274 6.26 5.98 8.46
C ILE A 274 6.40 6.71 9.78
N ALA A 275 7.26 7.75 9.84
CA ALA A 275 7.56 8.47 11.06
C ALA A 275 6.31 9.19 11.61
N ALA A 276 5.80 8.71 12.75
CA ALA A 276 4.63 9.28 13.43
C ALA A 276 4.94 10.56 14.22
N THR A 277 6.21 10.91 14.39
CA THR A 277 6.65 12.04 15.23
C THR A 277 6.87 13.33 14.46
N ALA A 278 6.80 13.33 13.14
CA ALA A 278 7.02 14.50 12.33
C ALA A 278 5.81 15.44 12.35
N THR A 279 6.07 16.75 12.31
CA THR A 279 5.08 17.82 12.20
C THR A 279 5.28 18.57 10.88
N GLY A 280 4.27 19.35 10.47
CA GLY A 280 4.37 20.22 9.29
C GLY A 280 4.11 19.50 7.95
N TYR A 281 3.30 18.45 7.98
CA TYR A 281 2.83 17.79 6.76
C TYR A 281 1.87 18.69 5.95
N VAL A 282 2.05 18.69 4.64
CA VAL A 282 1.14 19.37 3.68
C VAL A 282 -0.31 18.92 3.87
N SER A 283 -0.54 17.62 4.00
CA SER A 283 -1.88 17.04 4.16
C SER A 283 -2.60 17.54 5.42
N ALA A 284 -1.90 17.69 6.54
CA ALA A 284 -2.45 18.26 7.77
C ALA A 284 -2.77 19.75 7.63
N ALA A 285 -1.92 20.51 6.94
CA ALA A 285 -2.13 21.93 6.70
C ALA A 285 -3.35 22.22 5.83
N VAL A 286 -3.62 21.39 4.82
CA VAL A 286 -4.80 21.54 3.96
C VAL A 286 -6.08 21.50 4.79
N ARG A 287 -6.20 20.59 5.77
CA ARG A 287 -7.37 20.54 6.66
C ARG A 287 -7.50 21.83 7.50
N LYS A 288 -6.39 22.30 8.07
CA LYS A 288 -6.36 23.54 8.86
C LYS A 288 -6.77 24.79 8.04
N SER A 289 -6.41 24.81 6.74
CA SER A 289 -6.74 25.91 5.82
C SER A 289 -8.22 25.91 5.39
N LEU A 290 -8.97 24.84 5.64
CA LEU A 290 -10.36 24.69 5.21
C LEU A 290 -11.28 24.35 6.42
N PRO A 291 -11.37 25.21 7.44
CA PRO A 291 -12.01 24.89 8.72
C PRO A 291 -13.53 24.63 8.62
N ASN A 292 -14.17 25.13 7.56
CA ASN A 292 -15.61 24.95 7.33
C ASN A 292 -15.95 23.81 6.37
N SER A 293 -14.97 23.00 5.99
CA SER A 293 -15.12 21.89 5.06
C SER A 293 -14.87 20.57 5.76
N ARG A 294 -15.63 19.54 5.39
CA ARG A 294 -15.22 18.16 5.69
C ARG A 294 -14.07 17.78 4.76
N VAL A 295 -12.88 17.67 5.29
CA VAL A 295 -11.65 17.39 4.51
C VAL A 295 -11.16 15.98 4.81
N LEU A 296 -10.94 15.20 3.75
CA LEU A 296 -10.22 13.94 3.78
C LEU A 296 -8.84 14.12 3.16
N PRO A 297 -7.79 14.36 3.95
CA PRO A 297 -6.42 14.46 3.44
C PRO A 297 -5.84 13.05 3.26
N LEU A 298 -5.36 12.76 2.07
CA LEU A 298 -4.79 11.48 1.69
C LEU A 298 -3.39 11.66 1.11
N VAL A 299 -2.52 10.74 1.42
CA VAL A 299 -1.20 10.59 0.82
C VAL A 299 -1.18 9.27 0.06
N ILE A 300 -0.77 9.29 -1.20
CA ILE A 300 -0.41 8.07 -1.93
C ILE A 300 1.10 7.93 -1.85
N GLU A 301 1.58 6.92 -1.12
CA GLU A 301 3.00 6.64 -0.95
C GLU A 301 3.37 5.36 -1.71
N CYS A 302 4.09 5.50 -2.81
CA CYS A 302 4.54 4.36 -3.61
C CYS A 302 5.90 3.86 -3.11
N GLY A 303 5.92 2.65 -2.53
CA GLY A 303 7.13 2.04 -2.02
C GLY A 303 8.18 1.80 -3.11
N THR A 304 9.44 2.12 -2.80
CA THR A 304 10.59 2.00 -3.70
C THR A 304 11.66 1.06 -3.12
N LEU A 305 12.87 1.55 -2.94
CA LEU A 305 13.97 0.78 -2.36
C LEU A 305 13.87 0.73 -0.83
N GLU A 306 14.70 -0.09 -0.19
CA GLU A 306 14.79 -0.14 1.26
C GLU A 306 15.15 1.23 1.85
N GLY A 307 14.54 1.60 2.98
CA GLY A 307 14.73 2.89 3.64
C GLY A 307 16.19 3.34 3.82
N PRO A 308 17.14 2.46 4.22
CA PRO A 308 18.56 2.81 4.24
C PRO A 308 19.10 3.34 2.91
N VAL A 309 18.75 2.68 1.81
CA VAL A 309 19.22 3.05 0.46
C VAL A 309 18.65 4.40 0.03
N VAL A 310 17.39 4.66 0.35
CA VAL A 310 16.75 5.96 0.10
C VAL A 310 17.40 7.07 0.92
N MET A 311 17.67 6.82 2.21
CA MET A 311 18.32 7.78 3.11
C MET A 311 19.74 8.12 2.64
N ASP A 312 20.53 7.11 2.27
CA ASP A 312 21.89 7.30 1.75
C ASP A 312 21.87 8.13 0.45
N ALA A 313 20.89 7.91 -0.41
CA ALA A 313 20.72 8.69 -1.64
C ALA A 313 20.35 10.17 -1.35
N VAL A 314 19.50 10.42 -0.37
CA VAL A 314 19.15 11.79 0.08
C VAL A 314 20.36 12.49 0.70
N GLN A 315 21.13 11.80 1.54
CA GLN A 315 22.35 12.35 2.14
C GLN A 315 23.40 12.66 1.07
N ALA A 316 23.61 11.79 0.11
CA ALA A 316 24.52 12.01 -1.01
C ALA A 316 24.13 13.23 -1.88
N ASP A 317 22.83 13.42 -2.13
CA ASP A 317 22.33 14.59 -2.86
C ASP A 317 22.53 15.88 -2.07
N ASN A 318 22.31 15.85 -0.77
CA ASN A 318 22.57 17.00 0.09
C ASN A 318 24.05 17.38 0.08
N TRP A 319 24.96 16.40 0.23
CA TRP A 319 26.39 16.63 0.10
C TRP A 319 26.77 17.22 -1.28
N LEU A 320 26.22 16.65 -2.37
CA LEU A 320 26.48 17.14 -3.74
C LEU A 320 26.11 18.61 -3.91
N HIS A 321 25.00 19.02 -3.33
CA HIS A 321 24.51 20.38 -3.44
C HIS A 321 25.32 21.37 -2.60
N LEU A 322 25.79 20.96 -1.45
CA LEU A 322 26.59 21.81 -0.54
C LEU A 322 28.07 21.92 -0.97
N PHE A 323 28.66 20.82 -1.38
CA PHE A 323 30.13 20.70 -1.52
C PHE A 323 30.56 20.17 -2.87
N GLY A 324 29.66 19.54 -3.62
CA GLY A 324 30.00 18.82 -4.85
C GLY A 324 29.87 19.66 -6.13
N ASN A 325 30.16 18.99 -7.24
CA ASN A 325 29.91 19.53 -8.59
C ASN A 325 28.98 18.57 -9.34
N ILE A 326 27.77 19.06 -9.66
CA ILE A 326 26.69 18.30 -10.32
C ILE A 326 27.16 17.78 -11.70
N GLU A 327 27.99 18.54 -12.42
CA GLU A 327 28.49 18.18 -13.75
C GLU A 327 29.64 17.16 -13.70
N SER A 328 30.17 16.85 -12.53
CA SER A 328 31.20 15.82 -12.38
C SER A 328 30.63 14.40 -12.62
N PRO A 329 31.49 13.41 -12.97
CA PRO A 329 31.03 12.02 -13.06
C PRO A 329 30.37 11.51 -11.76
N LEU A 330 30.91 11.93 -10.59
CA LEU A 330 30.33 11.61 -9.29
C LEU A 330 28.98 12.28 -9.11
N GLY A 331 28.85 13.58 -9.45
CA GLY A 331 27.60 14.33 -9.34
C GLY A 331 26.48 13.71 -10.19
N ARG A 332 26.77 13.35 -11.43
CA ARG A 332 25.82 12.66 -12.31
C ARG A 332 25.42 11.29 -11.75
N LYS A 333 26.35 10.53 -11.16
CA LYS A 333 26.06 9.25 -10.50
C LYS A 333 25.13 9.45 -9.31
N ILE A 334 25.40 10.42 -8.44
CA ILE A 334 24.58 10.73 -7.28
C ILE A 334 23.15 11.10 -7.72
N LYS A 335 23.00 11.99 -8.71
CA LYS A 335 21.68 12.36 -9.25
C LYS A 335 20.92 11.18 -9.85
N THR A 336 21.61 10.27 -10.53
CA THR A 336 21.01 9.04 -11.07
C THR A 336 20.56 8.12 -9.92
N THR A 337 21.40 7.94 -8.90
CA THR A 337 21.07 7.12 -7.72
C THR A 337 19.86 7.68 -6.99
N LEU A 338 19.82 8.97 -6.72
CA LEU A 338 18.66 9.61 -6.06
C LEU A 338 17.38 9.37 -6.86
N ARG A 339 17.38 9.64 -8.16
CA ARG A 339 16.20 9.42 -9.00
C ARG A 339 15.73 7.97 -8.98
N THR A 340 16.66 7.02 -9.11
CA THR A 340 16.30 5.59 -9.08
C THR A 340 15.77 5.17 -7.71
N ALA A 341 16.24 5.79 -6.63
CA ALA A 341 15.76 5.55 -5.28
C ALA A 341 14.29 5.97 -5.08
N PHE A 342 13.83 7.02 -5.79
CA PHE A 342 12.45 7.51 -5.71
C PHE A 342 11.58 7.08 -6.90
N ILE A 343 12.17 6.94 -8.09
CA ILE A 343 11.47 6.55 -9.32
C ILE A 343 12.23 5.38 -9.98
N PRO A 344 11.97 4.15 -9.56
CA PRO A 344 12.59 2.97 -10.16
C PRO A 344 12.35 2.88 -11.68
N VAL A 345 13.40 2.54 -12.42
CA VAL A 345 13.34 2.30 -13.88
C VAL A 345 12.81 0.89 -14.12
N ASP A 346 11.68 0.59 -13.54
CA ASP A 346 11.02 -0.71 -13.59
C ASP A 346 9.60 -0.50 -14.14
N PRO A 347 9.29 -1.01 -15.35
CA PRO A 347 7.97 -0.84 -15.96
C PRO A 347 6.82 -1.42 -15.12
N GLU A 348 7.07 -2.48 -14.35
CA GLU A 348 6.06 -3.08 -13.48
C GLU A 348 5.75 -2.17 -12.30
N TRP A 349 6.78 -1.65 -11.63
CA TRP A 349 6.63 -0.65 -10.58
C TRP A 349 5.84 0.57 -11.09
N GLN A 350 6.26 1.10 -12.24
CA GLN A 350 5.63 2.27 -12.86
C GLN A 350 4.16 2.04 -13.18
N GLN A 351 3.83 0.87 -13.75
CA GLN A 351 2.46 0.54 -14.13
C GLN A 351 1.56 0.29 -12.91
N ASN A 352 2.07 -0.41 -11.89
CA ASN A 352 1.31 -0.71 -10.66
C ASN A 352 1.01 0.56 -9.88
N CYS A 353 2.03 1.39 -9.63
CA CYS A 353 1.88 2.62 -8.87
C CYS A 353 0.96 3.61 -9.58
N LEU A 354 1.16 3.82 -10.88
CA LEU A 354 0.30 4.66 -11.70
C LEU A 354 -1.14 4.15 -11.71
N GLY A 355 -1.35 2.89 -12.10
CA GLY A 355 -2.70 2.33 -12.26
C GLY A 355 -3.50 2.33 -10.96
N THR A 356 -2.87 2.09 -9.81
CA THR A 356 -3.54 2.14 -8.51
C THR A 356 -3.87 3.56 -8.08
N SER A 357 -2.96 4.52 -8.30
CA SER A 357 -3.22 5.94 -8.02
C SER A 357 -4.43 6.46 -8.79
N LEU A 358 -4.53 6.13 -10.08
CA LEU A 358 -5.69 6.52 -10.91
C LEU A 358 -7.01 5.96 -10.36
N ARG A 359 -7.02 4.69 -9.91
CA ARG A 359 -8.21 4.10 -9.28
C ARG A 359 -8.60 4.80 -7.99
N TYR A 360 -7.64 5.25 -7.18
CA TYR A 360 -7.95 6.03 -5.98
C TYR A 360 -8.62 7.36 -6.31
N PHE A 361 -8.21 8.04 -7.38
CA PHE A 361 -8.86 9.29 -7.83
C PHE A 361 -10.29 9.04 -8.31
N ASP A 362 -10.52 7.99 -9.10
CA ASP A 362 -11.86 7.64 -9.60
C ASP A 362 -12.80 7.28 -8.44
N ARG A 363 -12.29 6.59 -7.43
CA ARG A 363 -13.04 6.25 -6.22
C ARG A 363 -13.38 7.48 -5.39
N ALA A 364 -12.49 8.48 -5.32
CA ALA A 364 -12.77 9.76 -4.67
C ALA A 364 -13.92 10.48 -5.35
N LEU A 365 -13.96 10.54 -6.67
CA LEU A 365 -15.07 11.15 -7.42
C LEU A 365 -16.40 10.44 -7.17
N THR A 366 -16.38 9.11 -7.11
CA THR A 366 -17.58 8.33 -6.77
C THR A 366 -18.06 8.65 -5.35
N ALA A 367 -17.14 8.77 -4.39
CA ALA A 367 -17.47 9.12 -3.02
C ALA A 367 -18.03 10.53 -2.90
N LEU A 368 -17.47 11.50 -3.60
CA LEU A 368 -17.98 12.88 -3.67
C LEU A 368 -19.39 12.93 -4.29
N ALA A 369 -19.63 12.18 -5.36
CA ALA A 369 -20.94 12.13 -6.01
C ALA A 369 -22.02 11.51 -5.11
N SER A 370 -21.65 10.61 -4.19
CA SER A 370 -22.60 9.95 -3.27
C SER A 370 -23.01 10.81 -2.07
N VAL A 371 -22.36 11.94 -1.81
CA VAL A 371 -22.73 12.88 -0.73
C VAL A 371 -23.99 13.62 -1.14
N ALA A 372 -25.05 13.56 -0.33
CA ALA A 372 -26.27 14.35 -0.55
C ALA A 372 -25.96 15.85 -0.44
N GLY A 373 -26.41 16.64 -1.42
CA GLY A 373 -26.28 18.11 -1.36
C GLY A 373 -27.19 18.72 -0.28
N PRO A 374 -26.89 19.95 0.22
CA PRO A 374 -27.65 20.58 1.30
C PRO A 374 -29.13 20.92 1.01
N ASP A 375 -29.62 20.79 -0.22
CA ASP A 375 -30.97 21.19 -0.65
C ASP A 375 -31.81 20.06 -1.26
N ARG A 376 -31.90 18.90 -0.59
CA ARG A 376 -32.92 17.89 -0.93
C ARG A 376 -33.52 17.23 0.31
N GLU A 377 -34.06 18.02 1.22
CA GLU A 377 -35.16 17.58 2.10
C GLU A 377 -36.47 17.75 1.31
N GLY A 378 -36.87 16.77 0.55
CA GLY A 378 -38.19 16.78 -0.08
C GLY A 378 -38.23 16.12 -1.45
N GLU A 379 -37.83 14.90 -1.54
CA GLU A 379 -38.31 13.89 -2.50
C GLU A 379 -37.45 12.63 -2.35
N ILE A 380 -37.76 11.85 -1.30
CA ILE A 380 -37.33 10.45 -1.27
C ILE A 380 -38.24 9.69 -2.24
N ALA A 381 -37.97 9.80 -3.54
CA ALA A 381 -38.43 8.85 -4.51
C ALA A 381 -37.49 7.65 -4.44
N THR A 382 -38.02 6.57 -3.94
CA THR A 382 -37.55 5.20 -4.02
C THR A 382 -36.94 4.85 -5.37
N ALA A 383 -35.64 4.98 -5.53
CA ALA A 383 -34.87 4.31 -6.57
C ALA A 383 -33.36 4.35 -6.25
N ALA A 384 -32.99 3.76 -5.13
CA ALA A 384 -31.68 3.17 -4.99
C ALA A 384 -31.94 1.67 -4.82
N ALA A 385 -31.71 0.90 -5.84
CA ALA A 385 -31.50 -0.52 -5.66
C ALA A 385 -30.37 -0.65 -4.64
N PRO A 386 -30.56 -1.33 -3.51
CA PRO A 386 -29.49 -1.63 -2.59
C PRO A 386 -28.43 -2.38 -3.41
N ALA A 387 -27.16 -2.09 -3.14
CA ALA A 387 -26.09 -2.98 -3.53
C ALA A 387 -26.61 -4.39 -3.28
N SER A 388 -26.70 -5.19 -4.35
CA SER A 388 -27.35 -6.49 -4.30
C SER A 388 -26.73 -7.26 -3.14
N VAL A 389 -27.49 -7.38 -2.05
CA VAL A 389 -27.21 -8.43 -1.06
C VAL A 389 -27.27 -9.69 -1.89
N ILE A 390 -26.12 -10.28 -2.16
CA ILE A 390 -26.04 -11.56 -2.84
C ILE A 390 -26.71 -12.53 -1.88
N ASN A 391 -28.01 -12.78 -2.07
CA ASN A 391 -28.75 -13.81 -1.35
C ASN A 391 -28.23 -15.15 -1.84
N TRP A 392 -27.21 -15.64 -1.16
CA TRP A 392 -26.72 -16.99 -1.36
C TRP A 392 -27.70 -17.98 -0.74
N PRO A 393 -28.05 -19.06 -1.43
CA PRO A 393 -28.77 -20.13 -0.80
C PRO A 393 -27.93 -20.68 0.35
N PRO A 394 -28.53 -21.14 1.45
CA PRO A 394 -27.79 -21.71 2.56
C PRO A 394 -26.91 -22.87 2.08
N ALA A 395 -25.67 -22.92 2.54
CA ALA A 395 -24.75 -23.99 2.21
C ALA A 395 -25.37 -25.32 2.67
N VAL A 396 -25.39 -26.29 1.75
CA VAL A 396 -25.76 -27.66 2.11
C VAL A 396 -24.64 -28.22 2.97
N PRO A 397 -24.90 -28.67 4.20
CA PRO A 397 -23.86 -29.26 5.04
C PRO A 397 -23.28 -30.49 4.34
N VAL A 398 -22.03 -30.42 3.94
CA VAL A 398 -21.31 -31.60 3.50
C VAL A 398 -21.13 -32.48 4.73
N ASN A 399 -21.69 -33.69 4.68
CA ASN A 399 -21.62 -34.64 5.77
C ASN A 399 -20.18 -35.18 5.86
N ILE A 400 -19.34 -34.53 6.69
CA ILE A 400 -17.93 -34.93 6.89
C ILE A 400 -17.89 -36.20 7.70
N LYS A 401 -17.46 -37.30 7.07
CA LYS A 401 -17.08 -38.50 7.81
C LYS A 401 -15.84 -38.17 8.65
N ARG A 402 -15.92 -38.29 9.98
CA ARG A 402 -14.73 -38.20 10.84
C ARG A 402 -13.69 -39.16 10.33
N HIS A 403 -12.57 -38.66 9.91
CA HIS A 403 -11.41 -39.47 9.51
C HIS A 403 -10.54 -39.73 10.72
N GLU A 404 -9.85 -40.87 10.72
CA GLU A 404 -8.94 -41.24 11.82
C GLU A 404 -7.73 -40.31 11.96
N ARG A 405 -7.45 -39.48 10.94
CA ARG A 405 -6.32 -38.52 10.93
C ARG A 405 -6.75 -37.21 10.26
N PRO A 406 -6.45 -36.06 10.90
CA PRO A 406 -6.69 -34.75 10.29
C PRO A 406 -5.80 -34.53 9.06
N ALA A 407 -6.27 -33.72 8.10
CA ALA A 407 -5.49 -33.30 6.95
C ALA A 407 -4.40 -32.30 7.33
N VAL A 408 -4.71 -31.45 8.32
CA VAL A 408 -3.76 -30.51 8.94
C VAL A 408 -3.94 -30.55 10.45
N GLU A 409 -2.84 -30.66 11.17
CA GLU A 409 -2.84 -30.48 12.62
C GLU A 409 -1.65 -29.62 13.03
N VAL A 410 -1.93 -28.54 13.72
CA VAL A 410 -0.93 -27.64 14.28
C VAL A 410 -1.10 -27.60 15.79
N ARG A 411 -0.02 -27.81 16.52
CA ARG A 411 -0.04 -27.85 17.99
C ARG A 411 0.99 -26.87 18.53
N ASP A 412 0.56 -26.03 19.46
CA ASP A 412 1.40 -25.13 20.26
C ASP A 412 2.42 -24.35 19.42
N LEU A 413 1.93 -23.72 18.32
CA LEU A 413 2.79 -23.02 17.38
C LEU A 413 3.17 -21.64 17.92
N HIS A 414 4.47 -21.40 18.02
CA HIS A 414 5.05 -20.12 18.39
C HIS A 414 5.85 -19.53 17.25
N LYS A 415 5.79 -18.20 17.09
CA LYS A 415 6.62 -17.46 16.15
C LYS A 415 7.02 -16.12 16.74
N SER A 416 8.33 -15.86 16.74
CA SER A 416 8.88 -14.57 17.15
C SER A 416 9.73 -13.97 16.03
N PHE A 417 9.69 -12.65 15.89
CA PHE A 417 10.59 -11.84 15.09
C PHE A 417 11.45 -10.98 16.03
N GLY A 418 12.70 -11.37 16.21
CA GLY A 418 13.55 -10.77 17.25
C GLY A 418 12.98 -11.02 18.65
N THR A 419 12.67 -9.97 19.38
CA THR A 419 12.06 -10.04 20.73
C THR A 419 10.53 -10.02 20.72
N HIS A 420 9.91 -9.76 19.56
CA HIS A 420 8.46 -9.67 19.45
C HIS A 420 7.84 -11.03 19.10
N GLU A 421 7.02 -11.56 20.01
CA GLU A 421 6.27 -12.79 19.80
C GLU A 421 4.96 -12.47 19.07
N VAL A 422 4.80 -13.02 17.85
CA VAL A 422 3.62 -12.81 17.00
C VAL A 422 2.62 -13.95 17.13
N LEU A 423 3.08 -15.17 17.38
CA LEU A 423 2.23 -16.32 17.67
C LEU A 423 2.67 -16.94 18.98
N SER A 424 1.72 -17.20 19.87
CA SER A 424 1.96 -17.70 21.24
C SER A 424 1.04 -18.90 21.52
N GLY A 425 1.49 -20.10 21.12
CA GLY A 425 0.79 -21.34 21.39
C GLY A 425 -0.47 -21.56 20.52
N VAL A 426 -0.45 -21.15 19.26
CA VAL A 426 -1.61 -21.31 18.35
C VAL A 426 -1.75 -22.76 17.91
N GLY A 427 -2.94 -23.32 18.09
CA GLY A 427 -3.34 -24.65 17.61
C GLY A 427 -4.46 -24.59 16.58
N LEU A 428 -4.48 -25.56 15.65
CA LEU A 428 -5.55 -25.75 14.66
C LEU A 428 -5.58 -27.21 14.22
N SER A 429 -6.79 -27.74 14.05
CA SER A 429 -6.99 -29.04 13.39
C SER A 429 -8.06 -28.90 12.32
N ALA A 430 -7.80 -29.46 11.12
CA ALA A 430 -8.76 -29.53 10.03
C ALA A 430 -8.81 -30.97 9.48
N ASP A 431 -10.02 -31.53 9.45
CA ASP A 431 -10.28 -32.85 8.86
C ASP A 431 -10.31 -32.77 7.31
N PRO A 432 -10.11 -33.90 6.59
CA PRO A 432 -10.26 -33.92 5.15
C PRO A 432 -11.65 -33.40 4.71
N GLY A 433 -11.68 -32.43 3.81
CA GLY A 433 -12.90 -31.75 3.34
C GLY A 433 -13.41 -30.65 4.25
N GLU A 434 -12.78 -30.40 5.40
CA GLU A 434 -13.18 -29.34 6.31
C GLU A 434 -12.64 -27.97 5.86
N VAL A 435 -13.50 -26.94 5.97
CA VAL A 435 -13.14 -25.54 5.78
C VAL A 435 -13.04 -24.89 7.15
N VAL A 436 -11.85 -24.42 7.51
CA VAL A 436 -11.58 -23.70 8.75
C VAL A 436 -11.25 -22.24 8.43
N SER A 437 -12.04 -21.31 8.92
CA SER A 437 -11.74 -19.89 8.78
C SER A 437 -11.05 -19.31 10.01
N MET A 438 -10.10 -18.42 9.78
CA MET A 438 -9.45 -17.61 10.80
C MET A 438 -9.84 -16.15 10.63
N ILE A 439 -10.44 -15.57 11.65
CA ILE A 439 -10.82 -14.16 11.71
C ILE A 439 -10.07 -13.45 12.84
N GLY A 440 -10.02 -12.13 12.81
CA GLY A 440 -9.35 -11.32 13.85
C GLY A 440 -8.83 -10.00 13.28
N SER A 441 -8.45 -9.09 14.17
CA SER A 441 -7.91 -7.78 13.80
C SER A 441 -6.64 -7.88 12.95
N SER A 442 -6.30 -6.82 12.21
CA SER A 442 -4.99 -6.72 11.55
C SER A 442 -3.87 -6.85 12.58
N GLY A 443 -2.76 -7.48 12.20
CA GLY A 443 -1.63 -7.73 13.11
C GLY A 443 -1.85 -8.84 14.15
N SER A 444 -3.00 -9.55 14.19
CA SER A 444 -3.22 -10.64 15.15
C SER A 444 -2.42 -11.93 14.88
N GLY A 445 -1.68 -12.01 13.76
CA GLY A 445 -0.82 -13.14 13.41
C GLY A 445 -1.38 -14.14 12.39
N LYS A 446 -2.58 -13.90 11.82
CA LYS A 446 -3.28 -14.84 10.89
C LYS A 446 -2.42 -15.26 9.68
N SER A 447 -1.92 -14.31 8.92
CA SER A 447 -1.08 -14.56 7.74
C SER A 447 0.25 -15.23 8.13
N THR A 448 0.84 -14.81 9.26
CA THR A 448 2.04 -15.44 9.81
C THR A 448 1.79 -16.92 10.14
N PHE A 449 0.64 -17.23 10.71
CA PHE A 449 0.24 -18.60 11.02
C PHE A 449 0.12 -19.45 9.75
N LEU A 450 -0.59 -18.97 8.72
CA LEU A 450 -0.68 -19.68 7.43
C LEU A 450 0.70 -19.90 6.80
N ARG A 451 1.59 -18.89 6.84
CA ARG A 451 2.95 -18.99 6.30
C ARG A 451 3.83 -19.95 7.09
N CYS A 452 3.55 -20.17 8.37
CA CYS A 452 4.23 -21.22 9.14
C CYS A 452 3.78 -22.61 8.72
N ILE A 453 2.51 -22.84 8.38
CA ILE A 453 1.99 -24.15 7.96
C ILE A 453 2.72 -24.68 6.71
N ASN A 454 2.97 -23.83 5.73
CA ASN A 454 3.70 -24.20 4.52
C ASN A 454 5.21 -23.90 4.58
N LEU A 455 5.70 -23.50 5.77
CA LEU A 455 7.12 -23.16 6.02
C LEU A 455 7.68 -22.02 5.14
N LEU A 456 6.84 -21.11 4.61
CA LEU A 456 7.30 -19.83 4.09
C LEU A 456 7.87 -18.97 5.22
N GLU A 457 7.28 -19.08 6.42
CA GLU A 457 7.87 -18.60 7.66
C GLU A 457 8.25 -19.79 8.56
N GLN A 458 9.45 -19.76 9.13
CA GLN A 458 9.88 -20.80 10.05
C GLN A 458 9.32 -20.56 11.44
N PRO A 459 8.53 -21.47 12.02
CA PRO A 459 8.07 -21.33 13.41
C PRO A 459 9.25 -21.33 14.38
N SER A 460 9.10 -20.66 15.52
CA SER A 460 10.08 -20.70 16.62
C SER A 460 10.01 -22.02 17.38
N SER A 461 8.81 -22.53 17.61
CA SER A 461 8.53 -23.85 18.19
C SER A 461 7.12 -24.31 17.82
N GLY A 462 6.76 -25.53 18.21
CA GLY A 462 5.47 -26.16 17.92
C GLY A 462 5.59 -27.31 16.92
N THR A 463 4.45 -27.98 16.68
CA THR A 463 4.38 -29.14 15.79
C THR A 463 3.40 -28.87 14.66
N ILE A 464 3.79 -29.21 13.43
CA ILE A 464 2.95 -29.15 12.24
C ILE A 464 2.91 -30.53 11.60
N VAL A 465 1.71 -31.05 11.38
CA VAL A 465 1.43 -32.33 10.73
C VAL A 465 0.56 -32.09 9.52
N ILE A 466 0.97 -32.56 8.35
CA ILE A 466 0.23 -32.47 7.09
C ILE A 466 0.00 -33.85 6.53
N ASP A 467 -1.26 -34.23 6.31
CA ASP A 467 -1.65 -35.54 5.76
C ASP A 467 -1.01 -36.71 6.58
N GLY A 468 -0.95 -36.54 7.92
CA GLY A 468 -0.35 -37.50 8.85
C GLY A 468 1.19 -37.51 8.90
N GLU A 469 1.88 -36.67 8.14
CA GLU A 469 3.33 -36.52 8.15
C GLU A 469 3.75 -35.29 8.99
N GLU A 470 4.44 -35.55 10.13
CA GLU A 470 4.98 -34.50 10.98
C GLU A 470 6.22 -33.88 10.38
N ILE A 471 6.25 -32.53 10.32
CA ILE A 471 7.42 -31.76 9.85
C ILE A 471 8.50 -31.82 10.93
N ARG A 472 9.63 -32.45 10.59
CA ARG A 472 10.76 -32.58 11.49
C ARG A 472 11.55 -31.29 11.60
N MET A 473 11.56 -30.70 12.79
CA MET A 473 12.31 -29.47 13.08
C MET A 473 13.54 -29.80 13.94
N LYS A 474 14.64 -29.05 13.71
CA LYS A 474 15.85 -29.07 14.56
C LYS A 474 15.99 -27.72 15.25
N SER A 475 16.32 -27.74 16.54
CA SER A 475 16.64 -26.53 17.29
C SER A 475 18.07 -26.07 16.97
N ALA A 476 18.24 -24.79 16.65
CA ALA A 476 19.53 -24.14 16.37
C ALA A 476 20.02 -23.36 17.60
N GLY A 477 20.11 -23.94 18.77
CA GLY A 477 20.79 -23.40 19.97
C GLY A 477 20.57 -21.95 20.43
N ASN A 478 19.94 -21.12 19.58
CA ASN A 478 19.67 -19.68 19.79
C ASN A 478 18.16 -19.36 19.78
N GLY A 479 17.30 -20.34 20.10
CA GLY A 479 15.84 -20.17 20.09
C GLY A 479 15.22 -20.19 18.69
N ARG A 480 15.99 -20.49 17.65
CA ARG A 480 15.47 -20.67 16.28
C ARG A 480 15.36 -22.16 15.95
N SER A 481 14.29 -22.55 15.31
CA SER A 481 14.12 -23.89 14.74
C SER A 481 14.22 -23.84 13.22
N HIS A 482 14.74 -24.88 12.60
CA HIS A 482 14.78 -25.02 11.13
C HIS A 482 14.41 -26.46 10.75
N PRO A 483 13.89 -26.67 9.52
CA PRO A 483 13.57 -28.01 9.06
C PRO A 483 14.79 -28.93 9.07
N ALA A 484 14.57 -30.15 9.57
CA ALA A 484 15.63 -31.17 9.65
C ALA A 484 16.00 -31.76 8.28
N ASP A 485 15.05 -31.74 7.35
CA ASP A 485 15.17 -32.30 6.00
C ASP A 485 14.42 -31.41 4.98
N MET A 486 15.16 -30.73 4.11
CA MET A 486 14.58 -29.87 3.08
C MET A 486 13.80 -30.65 2.02
N ARG A 487 14.15 -31.92 1.73
CA ARG A 487 13.39 -32.75 0.79
C ARG A 487 11.99 -33.09 1.36
N GLN A 488 11.88 -33.22 2.68
CA GLN A 488 10.58 -33.35 3.32
C GLN A 488 9.73 -32.09 3.12
N VAL A 489 10.33 -30.92 3.30
CA VAL A 489 9.66 -29.63 3.09
C VAL A 489 9.16 -29.47 1.65
N GLU A 490 9.97 -29.80 0.67
CA GLU A 490 9.61 -29.75 -0.76
C GLU A 490 8.42 -30.67 -1.07
N ARG A 491 8.44 -31.92 -0.57
CA ARG A 491 7.30 -32.84 -0.74
C ARG A 491 6.02 -32.32 -0.08
N ILE A 492 6.13 -31.75 1.12
CA ILE A 492 4.97 -31.21 1.86
C ILE A 492 4.43 -29.98 1.12
N ARG A 493 5.29 -29.05 0.68
CA ARG A 493 4.89 -27.88 -0.11
C ARG A 493 4.17 -28.25 -1.41
N ALA A 494 4.53 -29.35 -2.05
CA ALA A 494 3.83 -29.83 -3.24
C ALA A 494 2.39 -30.30 -2.93
N ARG A 495 2.08 -30.64 -1.64
CA ARG A 495 0.74 -31.08 -1.20
C ARG A 495 -0.08 -29.95 -0.55
N VAL A 496 0.53 -28.80 -0.28
CA VAL A 496 -0.12 -27.65 0.36
C VAL A 496 -0.14 -26.50 -0.63
N GLY A 497 -1.30 -26.23 -1.19
CA GLY A 497 -1.49 -25.09 -2.08
C GLY A 497 -1.65 -23.81 -1.29
N MET A 498 -1.12 -22.68 -1.80
CA MET A 498 -1.33 -21.39 -1.18
C MET A 498 -1.85 -20.37 -2.20
N VAL A 499 -2.95 -19.72 -1.83
CA VAL A 499 -3.54 -18.58 -2.54
C VAL A 499 -3.17 -17.35 -1.74
N PHE A 500 -2.39 -16.46 -2.36
CA PHE A 500 -1.87 -15.24 -1.73
C PHE A 500 -2.81 -14.07 -1.92
N GLN A 501 -2.72 -13.10 -1.05
CA GLN A 501 -3.40 -11.81 -1.14
C GLN A 501 -3.05 -11.05 -2.44
N ASN A 502 -1.78 -11.05 -2.86
CA ASN A 502 -1.26 -10.31 -4.01
C ASN A 502 -1.11 -11.16 -5.28
N PHE A 503 -1.94 -12.19 -5.48
CA PHE A 503 -1.98 -13.08 -6.65
C PHE A 503 -0.67 -13.83 -6.93
N ASN A 504 0.49 -13.19 -6.89
CA ASN A 504 1.85 -13.70 -7.12
C ASN A 504 1.99 -14.51 -8.42
N LEU A 505 1.31 -14.07 -9.48
CA LEU A 505 1.50 -14.63 -10.82
C LEU A 505 2.84 -14.14 -11.41
N TRP A 506 3.52 -14.99 -12.15
CA TRP A 506 4.73 -14.60 -12.88
C TRP A 506 4.36 -13.71 -14.08
N PRO A 507 4.75 -12.43 -14.08
CA PRO A 507 4.26 -11.45 -15.06
C PRO A 507 4.79 -11.69 -16.47
N HIS A 508 5.94 -12.37 -16.60
CA HIS A 508 6.58 -12.72 -17.87
C HIS A 508 6.03 -14.00 -18.50
N MET A 509 5.14 -14.71 -17.81
CA MET A 509 4.48 -15.93 -18.28
C MET A 509 3.01 -15.66 -18.59
N SER A 510 2.47 -16.31 -19.63
CA SER A 510 1.03 -16.32 -19.88
C SER A 510 0.27 -17.00 -18.72
N VAL A 511 -1.03 -16.83 -18.68
CA VAL A 511 -1.90 -17.51 -17.69
C VAL A 511 -1.71 -19.03 -17.76
N LEU A 512 -1.68 -19.59 -18.96
CA LEU A 512 -1.46 -21.03 -19.15
C LEU A 512 -0.10 -21.45 -18.61
N GLU A 513 0.96 -20.74 -18.96
CA GLU A 513 2.31 -21.04 -18.46
C GLU A 513 2.41 -20.96 -16.95
N ASN A 514 1.79 -19.92 -16.32
CA ASN A 514 1.70 -19.82 -14.86
C ASN A 514 1.06 -21.06 -14.21
N ILE A 515 0.09 -21.69 -14.86
CA ILE A 515 -0.64 -22.84 -14.31
C ILE A 515 0.16 -24.13 -14.50
N ILE A 516 0.82 -24.32 -15.65
CA ILE A 516 1.48 -25.59 -15.98
C ILE A 516 2.93 -25.69 -15.45
N GLU A 517 3.54 -24.59 -15.05
CA GLU A 517 4.95 -24.54 -14.64
C GLU A 517 5.27 -25.53 -13.51
N ALA A 518 4.51 -25.45 -12.41
CA ALA A 518 4.75 -26.33 -11.28
C ALA A 518 4.38 -27.81 -11.55
N PRO A 519 3.26 -28.17 -12.19
CA PRO A 519 2.97 -29.55 -12.60
C PRO A 519 4.09 -30.17 -13.44
N VAL A 520 4.62 -29.44 -14.41
CA VAL A 520 5.70 -29.96 -15.27
C VAL A 520 7.00 -30.13 -14.52
N HIS A 521 7.44 -29.11 -13.76
CA HIS A 521 8.78 -29.08 -13.17
C HIS A 521 8.88 -29.67 -11.76
N VAL A 522 7.77 -29.69 -11.00
CA VAL A 522 7.75 -30.23 -9.62
C VAL A 522 7.15 -31.63 -9.59
N LEU A 523 6.01 -31.86 -10.29
CA LEU A 523 5.36 -33.16 -10.32
C LEU A 523 5.89 -34.07 -11.43
N GLY A 524 6.67 -33.53 -12.39
CA GLY A 524 7.20 -34.27 -13.55
C GLY A 524 6.13 -34.68 -14.55
N GLU A 525 5.00 -33.97 -14.62
CA GLU A 525 3.93 -34.26 -15.57
C GLU A 525 4.38 -33.95 -17.02
N ARG A 526 3.88 -34.74 -17.96
CA ARG A 526 4.10 -34.42 -19.38
C ARG A 526 3.41 -33.07 -19.69
N ARG A 527 4.12 -32.19 -20.39
CA ARG A 527 3.63 -30.85 -20.72
C ARG A 527 2.22 -30.86 -21.34
N GLN A 528 1.93 -31.83 -22.20
CA GLN A 528 0.62 -31.95 -22.87
C GLN A 528 -0.51 -32.24 -21.86
N ASP A 529 -0.26 -33.15 -20.91
CA ASP A 529 -1.24 -33.50 -19.88
C ASP A 529 -1.49 -32.33 -18.94
N ALA A 530 -0.43 -31.59 -18.58
CA ALA A 530 -0.51 -30.37 -17.78
C ALA A 530 -1.33 -29.26 -18.49
N ILE A 531 -1.16 -29.10 -19.81
CA ILE A 531 -1.94 -28.14 -20.62
C ILE A 531 -3.42 -28.52 -20.63
N GLU A 532 -3.76 -29.79 -20.86
CA GLU A 532 -5.16 -30.25 -20.87
C GLU A 532 -5.82 -30.04 -19.50
N HIS A 533 -5.11 -30.35 -18.41
CA HIS A 533 -5.59 -30.09 -17.06
C HIS A 533 -5.73 -28.60 -16.77
N ALA A 534 -4.78 -27.76 -17.21
CA ALA A 534 -4.86 -26.32 -17.06
C ALA A 534 -6.09 -25.71 -17.76
N HIS A 535 -6.44 -26.18 -18.95
CA HIS A 535 -7.66 -25.74 -19.63
C HIS A 535 -8.94 -26.12 -18.86
N GLN A 536 -8.99 -27.30 -18.23
CA GLN A 536 -10.10 -27.69 -17.36
C GLN A 536 -10.21 -26.76 -16.13
N LEU A 537 -9.07 -26.42 -15.51
CA LEU A 537 -9.03 -25.50 -14.38
C LEU A 537 -9.42 -24.07 -14.79
N LEU A 538 -8.95 -23.58 -15.94
CA LEU A 538 -9.34 -22.28 -16.46
C LEU A 538 -10.85 -22.21 -16.74
N LYS A 539 -11.44 -23.28 -17.26
CA LYS A 539 -12.89 -23.38 -17.40
C LYS A 539 -13.60 -23.32 -16.05
N LYS A 540 -13.07 -24.01 -15.04
CA LYS A 540 -13.62 -24.04 -13.69
C LYS A 540 -13.63 -22.65 -13.04
N VAL A 541 -12.57 -21.86 -13.22
CA VAL A 541 -12.48 -20.51 -12.67
C VAL A 541 -13.04 -19.43 -13.62
N GLY A 542 -13.68 -19.81 -14.74
CA GLY A 542 -14.29 -18.88 -15.69
C GLY A 542 -13.31 -18.04 -16.50
N LEU A 543 -12.13 -18.60 -16.85
CA LEU A 543 -11.06 -17.92 -17.57
C LEU A 543 -10.64 -18.66 -18.87
N SER A 544 -11.52 -19.47 -19.47
CA SER A 544 -11.21 -20.30 -20.66
C SER A 544 -10.56 -19.51 -21.80
N GLU A 545 -11.07 -18.30 -22.09
CA GLU A 545 -10.60 -17.44 -23.18
C GLU A 545 -9.35 -16.60 -22.81
N LYS A 546 -8.83 -16.77 -21.59
CA LYS A 546 -7.75 -15.97 -21.05
C LYS A 546 -6.40 -16.69 -20.99
N HIS A 547 -6.33 -17.94 -21.44
CA HIS A 547 -5.17 -18.82 -21.33
C HIS A 547 -3.88 -18.24 -21.94
N GLY A 548 -3.97 -17.51 -23.05
CA GLY A 548 -2.82 -16.87 -23.73
C GLY A 548 -2.52 -15.45 -23.27
N GLN A 549 -3.31 -14.89 -22.32
CA GLN A 549 -3.06 -13.55 -21.79
C GLN A 549 -2.01 -13.58 -20.70
N TYR A 550 -1.36 -12.44 -20.49
CA TYR A 550 -0.39 -12.23 -19.41
C TYR A 550 -1.09 -11.61 -18.18
N PRO A 551 -0.56 -11.77 -16.96
CA PRO A 551 -1.16 -11.22 -15.73
C PRO A 551 -1.54 -9.74 -15.84
N GLY A 552 -0.69 -8.90 -16.43
CA GLY A 552 -0.97 -7.48 -16.62
C GLY A 552 -2.15 -7.15 -17.56
N GLN A 553 -2.69 -8.14 -18.27
CA GLN A 553 -3.86 -7.99 -19.16
C GLN A 553 -5.17 -8.43 -18.48
N LEU A 554 -5.09 -8.90 -17.24
CA LEU A 554 -6.22 -9.39 -16.46
C LEU A 554 -6.66 -8.36 -15.41
N SER A 555 -7.96 -8.33 -15.09
CA SER A 555 -8.42 -7.61 -13.89
C SER A 555 -7.92 -8.32 -12.61
N GLY A 556 -7.91 -7.62 -11.46
CA GLY A 556 -7.50 -8.20 -10.18
C GLY A 556 -8.25 -9.50 -9.85
N GLY A 557 -9.57 -9.53 -10.02
CA GLY A 557 -10.37 -10.75 -9.82
C GLY A 557 -10.04 -11.87 -10.81
N GLN A 558 -9.67 -11.55 -12.05
CA GLN A 558 -9.19 -12.54 -13.03
C GLN A 558 -7.80 -13.06 -12.64
N GLN A 559 -6.90 -12.20 -12.18
CA GLN A 559 -5.58 -12.60 -11.68
C GLN A 559 -5.71 -13.54 -10.48
N GLN A 560 -6.59 -13.21 -9.53
CA GLN A 560 -6.81 -14.07 -8.36
C GLN A 560 -7.40 -15.43 -8.75
N ARG A 561 -8.35 -15.46 -9.68
CA ARG A 561 -8.89 -16.73 -10.20
C ARG A 561 -7.84 -17.54 -10.96
N ALA A 562 -6.93 -16.90 -11.70
CA ALA A 562 -5.78 -17.57 -12.31
C ALA A 562 -4.80 -18.09 -11.26
N ALA A 563 -4.55 -17.37 -10.17
CA ALA A 563 -3.72 -17.84 -9.05
C ALA A 563 -4.37 -19.04 -8.33
N ILE A 564 -5.69 -19.04 -8.18
CA ILE A 564 -6.42 -20.22 -7.66
C ILE A 564 -6.25 -21.41 -8.62
N ALA A 565 -6.41 -21.21 -9.93
CA ALA A 565 -6.22 -22.27 -10.91
C ALA A 565 -4.79 -22.83 -10.88
N ARG A 566 -3.76 -21.97 -10.76
CA ARG A 566 -2.36 -22.38 -10.59
C ARG A 566 -2.17 -23.22 -9.34
N THR A 567 -2.78 -22.83 -8.23
CA THR A 567 -2.72 -23.57 -6.97
C THR A 567 -3.36 -24.96 -7.12
N LEU A 568 -4.54 -25.03 -7.76
CA LEU A 568 -5.27 -26.28 -7.99
C LEU A 568 -4.54 -27.24 -8.93
N ALA A 569 -3.71 -26.73 -9.86
CA ALA A 569 -2.96 -27.53 -10.81
C ALA A 569 -2.01 -28.53 -10.12
N MET A 570 -1.54 -28.20 -8.92
CA MET A 570 -0.71 -29.08 -8.08
C MET A 570 -1.52 -30.20 -7.36
N ARG A 571 -2.85 -30.21 -7.49
CA ARG A 571 -3.76 -31.17 -6.78
C ARG A 571 -3.47 -31.23 -5.29
N PRO A 572 -3.48 -30.09 -4.58
CA PRO A 572 -3.07 -30.03 -3.18
C PRO A 572 -4.06 -30.81 -2.28
N LYS A 573 -3.55 -31.35 -1.19
CA LYS A 573 -4.36 -31.97 -0.13
C LYS A 573 -5.03 -30.94 0.76
N VAL A 574 -4.41 -29.77 0.87
CA VAL A 574 -4.87 -28.64 1.67
C VAL A 574 -4.63 -27.35 0.90
N ILE A 575 -5.61 -26.47 0.92
CA ILE A 575 -5.53 -25.13 0.31
C ILE A 575 -5.51 -24.10 1.43
N LEU A 576 -4.46 -23.31 1.49
CA LEU A 576 -4.32 -22.16 2.37
C LEU A 576 -4.69 -20.90 1.60
N CYS A 577 -5.63 -20.11 2.10
CA CYS A 577 -6.06 -18.83 1.48
C CYS A 577 -5.74 -17.68 2.43
N ASP A 578 -4.77 -16.84 2.05
CA ASP A 578 -4.36 -15.67 2.81
C ASP A 578 -5.06 -14.42 2.24
N GLU A 579 -6.19 -14.05 2.82
CA GLU A 579 -7.01 -12.89 2.46
C GLU A 579 -7.25 -12.76 0.93
N PRO A 580 -7.85 -13.77 0.28
CA PRO A 580 -7.88 -13.89 -1.19
C PRO A 580 -8.68 -12.78 -1.90
N THR A 581 -9.37 -11.92 -1.17
CA THR A 581 -10.21 -10.83 -1.71
C THR A 581 -9.74 -9.44 -1.32
N SER A 582 -8.81 -9.30 -0.39
CA SER A 582 -8.43 -7.99 0.18
C SER A 582 -7.72 -7.06 -0.82
N ALA A 583 -7.11 -7.61 -1.89
CA ALA A 583 -6.51 -6.85 -2.98
C ALA A 583 -7.46 -6.59 -4.17
N LEU A 584 -8.77 -6.85 -4.01
CA LEU A 584 -9.76 -6.78 -5.07
C LEU A 584 -10.73 -5.61 -4.89
N ASP A 585 -11.19 -5.08 -6.01
CA ASP A 585 -12.33 -4.17 -6.01
C ASP A 585 -13.59 -4.91 -5.53
N PRO A 586 -14.49 -4.26 -4.76
CA PRO A 586 -15.69 -4.91 -4.22
C PRO A 586 -16.56 -5.63 -5.26
N GLU A 587 -16.61 -5.10 -6.48
CA GLU A 587 -17.36 -5.71 -7.59
C GLU A 587 -16.78 -7.06 -8.03
N LEU A 588 -15.48 -7.26 -7.84
CA LEU A 588 -14.76 -8.48 -8.24
C LEU A 588 -14.68 -9.53 -7.11
N VAL A 589 -14.92 -9.12 -5.86
CA VAL A 589 -14.90 -9.99 -4.69
C VAL A 589 -15.86 -11.15 -4.86
N GLY A 590 -17.09 -10.90 -5.31
CA GLY A 590 -18.12 -11.91 -5.48
C GLY A 590 -17.74 -13.03 -6.46
N GLU A 591 -16.97 -12.74 -7.51
CA GLU A 591 -16.52 -13.74 -8.47
C GLU A 591 -15.48 -14.69 -7.86
N VAL A 592 -14.55 -14.17 -7.06
CA VAL A 592 -13.52 -14.96 -6.39
C VAL A 592 -14.12 -15.79 -5.26
N LEU A 593 -15.00 -15.18 -4.45
CA LEU A 593 -15.71 -15.90 -3.37
C LEU A 593 -16.56 -17.06 -3.92
N ARG A 594 -17.18 -16.89 -5.10
CA ARG A 594 -17.93 -17.97 -5.76
C ARG A 594 -17.03 -19.16 -6.11
N VAL A 595 -15.83 -18.90 -6.63
CA VAL A 595 -14.87 -19.97 -6.92
C VAL A 595 -14.43 -20.67 -5.63
N ILE A 596 -14.11 -19.93 -4.56
CA ILE A 596 -13.69 -20.49 -3.27
C ILE A 596 -14.84 -21.32 -2.66
N ARG A 597 -16.10 -20.85 -2.75
CA ARG A 597 -17.28 -21.61 -2.32
C ARG A 597 -17.41 -22.94 -3.10
N GLN A 598 -17.30 -22.89 -4.42
CA GLN A 598 -17.36 -24.09 -5.25
C GLN A 598 -16.28 -25.10 -4.82
N LEU A 599 -15.07 -24.66 -4.49
CA LEU A 599 -14.01 -25.53 -3.98
C LEU A 599 -14.36 -26.14 -2.63
N ALA A 600 -15.01 -25.39 -1.74
CA ALA A 600 -15.49 -25.89 -0.46
C ALA A 600 -16.58 -26.95 -0.66
N GLU A 601 -17.56 -26.72 -1.54
CA GLU A 601 -18.64 -27.65 -1.88
C GLU A 601 -18.12 -28.95 -2.55
N GLU A 602 -17.01 -28.88 -3.25
CA GLU A 602 -16.33 -30.05 -3.84
C GLU A 602 -15.54 -30.87 -2.82
N GLY A 603 -15.54 -30.46 -1.53
CA GLY A 603 -14.90 -31.18 -0.45
C GLY A 603 -13.38 -30.95 -0.35
N ASN A 604 -12.86 -29.82 -0.86
CA ASN A 604 -11.47 -29.46 -0.64
C ASN A 604 -11.25 -29.04 0.82
N THR A 605 -10.17 -29.55 1.44
CA THR A 605 -9.74 -29.07 2.76
C THR A 605 -9.13 -27.69 2.65
N MET A 606 -9.64 -26.73 3.41
CA MET A 606 -9.23 -25.35 3.28
C MET A 606 -9.00 -24.67 4.63
N ILE A 607 -7.93 -23.88 4.73
CA ILE A 607 -7.74 -22.92 5.83
C ILE A 607 -7.78 -21.53 5.22
N LEU A 608 -8.75 -20.73 5.63
CA LEU A 608 -9.09 -19.46 5.03
C LEU A 608 -8.90 -18.32 6.04
N VAL A 609 -7.99 -17.40 5.78
CA VAL A 609 -7.94 -16.08 6.43
C VAL A 609 -8.79 -15.12 5.62
N THR A 610 -9.78 -14.49 6.24
CA THR A 610 -10.68 -13.57 5.54
C THR A 610 -11.24 -12.49 6.46
N HIS A 611 -11.55 -11.35 5.86
CA HIS A 611 -12.34 -10.26 6.47
C HIS A 611 -13.80 -10.27 6.02
N GLU A 612 -14.18 -11.20 5.13
CA GLU A 612 -15.55 -11.39 4.63
C GLU A 612 -16.36 -12.22 5.63
N MET A 613 -16.91 -11.57 6.68
CA MET A 613 -17.55 -12.28 7.80
C MET A 613 -18.75 -13.11 7.37
N GLN A 614 -19.57 -12.58 6.44
CA GLN A 614 -20.71 -13.33 5.93
C GLN A 614 -20.26 -14.57 5.14
N PHE A 615 -19.23 -14.44 4.32
CA PHE A 615 -18.66 -15.56 3.58
C PHE A 615 -18.07 -16.62 4.53
N ALA A 616 -17.30 -16.20 5.55
CA ALA A 616 -16.79 -17.11 6.57
C ALA A 616 -17.92 -17.86 7.29
N ARG A 617 -19.03 -17.18 7.61
CA ARG A 617 -20.21 -17.79 8.22
C ARG A 617 -20.85 -18.86 7.34
N GLU A 618 -20.84 -18.66 6.01
CA GLU A 618 -21.54 -19.53 5.06
C GLU A 618 -20.72 -20.75 4.63
N VAL A 619 -19.39 -20.62 4.48
CA VAL A 619 -18.54 -21.69 3.91
C VAL A 619 -17.80 -22.50 4.96
N SER A 620 -17.63 -21.99 6.17
CA SER A 620 -16.79 -22.63 7.17
C SER A 620 -17.55 -23.69 7.97
N HIS A 621 -16.85 -24.73 8.34
CA HIS A 621 -17.29 -25.73 9.31
C HIS A 621 -16.90 -25.28 10.72
N LYS A 622 -15.77 -24.56 10.83
CA LYS A 622 -15.19 -24.08 12.07
C LYS A 622 -14.58 -22.70 11.85
N ILE A 623 -14.67 -21.83 12.86
CA ILE A 623 -14.05 -20.50 12.85
C ILE A 623 -13.19 -20.32 14.09
N LEU A 624 -11.96 -19.85 13.90
CA LEU A 624 -11.04 -19.44 14.96
C LEU A 624 -10.97 -17.92 14.99
N PHE A 625 -11.20 -17.33 16.14
CA PHE A 625 -10.93 -15.93 16.39
C PHE A 625 -9.54 -15.75 17.00
N LEU A 626 -8.63 -15.13 16.24
CA LEU A 626 -7.25 -14.87 16.66
C LEU A 626 -7.10 -13.45 17.18
N HIS A 627 -6.54 -13.31 18.39
CA HIS A 627 -6.25 -12.04 19.01
C HIS A 627 -4.88 -12.06 19.69
N GLN A 628 -4.02 -11.06 19.36
CA GLN A 628 -2.67 -10.93 19.92
C GLN A 628 -1.87 -12.25 19.91
N GLY A 629 -1.87 -12.94 18.77
CA GLY A 629 -1.11 -14.18 18.60
C GLY A 629 -1.68 -15.41 19.29
N LYS A 630 -2.90 -15.38 19.83
CA LYS A 630 -3.57 -16.51 20.51
C LYS A 630 -4.95 -16.78 19.93
N VAL A 631 -5.37 -18.04 19.96
CA VAL A 631 -6.77 -18.40 19.69
C VAL A 631 -7.60 -18.01 20.91
N GLU A 632 -8.39 -16.97 20.78
CA GLU A 632 -9.28 -16.47 21.84
C GLU A 632 -10.58 -17.28 21.92
N GLU A 633 -11.11 -17.67 20.75
CA GLU A 633 -12.31 -18.47 20.65
C GLU A 633 -12.28 -19.34 19.39
N GLU A 634 -12.74 -20.59 19.53
CA GLU A 634 -12.96 -21.54 18.44
C GLU A 634 -14.36 -22.10 18.57
N SER A 635 -15.14 -22.04 17.49
CA SER A 635 -16.53 -22.54 17.50
C SER A 635 -17.06 -22.77 16.09
N THR A 636 -18.27 -23.34 16.01
CA THR A 636 -19.01 -23.38 14.76
C THR A 636 -19.43 -21.97 14.33
N PRO A 637 -19.60 -21.70 13.02
CA PRO A 637 -20.05 -20.38 12.57
C PRO A 637 -21.36 -19.94 13.26
N ALA A 638 -22.31 -20.85 13.41
CA ALA A 638 -23.60 -20.54 14.03
C ALA A 638 -23.44 -20.05 15.47
N GLU A 639 -22.64 -20.72 16.29
CA GLU A 639 -22.40 -20.32 17.68
C GLU A 639 -21.57 -19.04 17.77
N LEU A 640 -20.49 -18.93 16.98
CA LEU A 640 -19.56 -17.83 17.05
C LEU A 640 -20.21 -16.48 16.70
N PHE A 641 -21.11 -16.48 15.69
CA PHE A 641 -21.79 -15.25 15.27
C PHE A 641 -23.08 -14.94 16.10
N SER A 642 -23.74 -15.96 16.65
CA SER A 642 -24.98 -15.74 17.41
C SER A 642 -24.77 -15.56 18.90
N ASN A 643 -23.76 -16.22 19.48
CA ASN A 643 -23.48 -16.22 20.91
C ASN A 643 -21.97 -16.22 21.21
N PRO A 644 -21.23 -15.19 20.80
CA PRO A 644 -19.80 -15.07 21.05
C PRO A 644 -19.51 -15.04 22.55
N ARG A 645 -18.63 -15.93 23.02
CA ARG A 645 -18.26 -16.08 24.45
C ARG A 645 -17.28 -14.98 24.86
N SER A 646 -16.29 -14.71 24.03
CA SER A 646 -15.29 -13.68 24.29
C SER A 646 -15.87 -12.27 24.13
N GLU A 647 -15.64 -11.40 25.11
CA GLU A 647 -16.03 -9.98 25.02
C GLU A 647 -15.31 -9.29 23.87
N ARG A 648 -14.05 -9.66 23.58
CA ARG A 648 -13.26 -9.12 22.47
C ARG A 648 -13.84 -9.53 21.13
N LEU A 649 -14.30 -10.79 21.01
CA LEU A 649 -15.00 -11.23 19.80
C LEU A 649 -16.31 -10.43 19.58
N ARG A 650 -17.08 -10.18 20.64
CA ARG A 650 -18.29 -9.33 20.57
C ARG A 650 -17.97 -7.93 20.06
N GLN A 651 -16.92 -7.30 20.61
CA GLN A 651 -16.45 -5.99 20.15
C GLN A 651 -15.92 -6.02 18.71
N PHE A 652 -15.23 -7.07 18.31
CA PHE A 652 -14.75 -7.25 16.93
C PHE A 652 -15.93 -7.38 15.96
N LEU A 653 -16.88 -8.25 16.23
CA LEU A 653 -18.06 -8.47 15.39
C LEU A 653 -18.96 -7.21 15.29
N SER A 654 -19.15 -6.47 16.38
CA SER A 654 -19.95 -5.22 16.36
C SER A 654 -19.33 -4.10 15.52
N ARG A 655 -18.03 -4.19 15.19
CA ARG A 655 -17.34 -3.24 14.31
C ARG A 655 -17.27 -3.70 12.85
N THR A 656 -17.50 -4.99 12.63
CA THR A 656 -17.24 -5.63 11.33
C THR A 656 -18.55 -6.05 10.64
N LEU A 657 -19.62 -6.30 11.39
CA LEU A 657 -20.99 -6.54 10.92
C LEU A 657 -21.82 -5.25 10.98
#